data_789ba17c636276e77d956f1296eb6ad0
#
_entry.id   789ba17c636276e77d956f1296eb6ad0
#
_cell.length_a   1.000
_cell.length_b   1.000
_cell.length_c   1.000
_cell.angle_alpha   90.00
_cell.angle_beta   90.00
_cell.angle_gamma   90.00
#
_symmetry.space_group_name_H-M   'P 1'
#
loop_
_entity.id
_entity.type
_entity.pdbx_description
1 polymer ?
#
loop_
_entity_poly.entity_id
_entity_poly.type
_entity_poly.pdbx_seq_one_letter_code
_entity_poly.pdbx_strand_id
1 'polypeptide(L)'
;MCARYSQAVQDLAKAEHGWHFGAMHTQPEQIRDFKIEDMAHGMQTVAPQLWSLVLVVILSILMQSRDPHCNALQSTMGIFLHSCNAPEKLTKVLSRMGLSISLPSIHRAVRSLSQRSCQDIQLLGRSLLTSYAFDNFDVLLKVLVHTVDGAQGGLVHLTSGALFQLQQVELEDLRCSKLVWERSELNPHASNPRSLTDPEPVDPIPIAKTHYLPLRAMDINQSTVAGNIKALGEMFRQAGVGDPHLETNGETPPVDIREYMTIVFGDLGTYERIMSALRRRSVERTPYNRLQSVAFGIGYFHVKMAATDTVWRLVVNPVNARQDDTSFMKTAGELRPNESSRLVSGATFRQQHELIGHVGILLRLDAWRTEVKRRNPSIKSLEAWADTKPSLAEINDIAECLVRDYVEGEGLDLFALAMQSEQARDQVRENTMRLHNYLLLYEELSYAMNAGDIGRLESLLALWIPLFRAAGKHKYGNYTLRFMHDLFKIYPEGLRQAIRMNILVNPTGRPHEFRAVDWVIELLNLLIKVIYGGEGSNYTKERILLESVLVRIFRNSHANMEQNFALSGLTTRHAKKNMKKTFDDILKRMEERGPNEYRARRKSQYVIPDALMKGAAMIEKEGGVSTLRSVVFRVYGDGENTDVQKSSYRGRNGRESSATRAGVDGVAQAEADRERSFSLSSRLLFFGWYRGQVGLFPAMGVGYAKG
;
A
#
# COMPACT_ATOMS: atom_id res chain seq x y z
N MET A 1 -2.41 -36.86 48.76
CA MET A 1 -2.16 -36.31 47.41
C MET A 1 -3.46 -35.93 46.70
N CYS A 2 -4.43 -36.81 46.51
CA CYS A 2 -5.70 -36.52 45.82
C CYS A 2 -6.49 -35.31 46.38
N ALA A 3 -6.57 -35.14 47.70
CA ALA A 3 -7.27 -34.01 48.30
C ALA A 3 -6.62 -32.64 48.00
N ARG A 4 -5.28 -32.55 47.95
CA ARG A 4 -4.55 -31.35 47.58
C ARG A 4 -4.74 -30.99 46.09
N TYR A 5 -4.78 -32.00 45.21
CA TYR A 5 -5.09 -31.77 43.79
C TYR A 5 -6.54 -31.33 43.59
N SER A 6 -7.49 -31.89 44.32
CA SER A 6 -8.90 -31.47 44.26
C SER A 6 -9.09 -30.04 44.71
N GLN A 7 -8.40 -29.60 45.74
CA GLN A 7 -8.45 -28.18 46.21
C GLN A 7 -7.79 -27.25 45.19
N ALA A 8 -6.60 -27.58 44.67
CA ALA A 8 -5.92 -26.79 43.65
C ALA A 8 -6.78 -26.62 42.38
N VAL A 9 -7.47 -27.67 41.94
CA VAL A 9 -8.41 -27.61 40.80
C VAL A 9 -9.60 -26.71 41.12
N GLN A 10 -10.12 -26.73 42.35
CA GLN A 10 -11.20 -25.83 42.76
C GLN A 10 -10.77 -24.36 42.77
N ASP A 11 -9.57 -24.08 43.26
CA ASP A 11 -9.04 -22.72 43.32
C ASP A 11 -8.72 -22.17 41.91
N LEU A 12 -8.20 -22.98 41.01
CA LEU A 12 -7.98 -22.64 39.62
C LEU A 12 -9.28 -22.40 38.85
N ALA A 13 -10.39 -23.04 39.24
CA ALA A 13 -11.68 -22.87 38.57
C ALA A 13 -12.35 -21.49 38.79
N LYS A 14 -11.72 -20.61 39.60
CA LYS A 14 -12.25 -19.25 39.81
C LYS A 14 -12.05 -18.40 38.57
N ALA A 15 -13.03 -17.50 38.29
CA ALA A 15 -13.01 -16.63 37.12
C ALA A 15 -11.76 -15.75 37.02
N GLU A 16 -11.18 -15.34 38.16
CA GLU A 16 -9.97 -14.51 38.27
C GLU A 16 -8.71 -15.11 37.66
N HIS A 17 -8.69 -16.43 37.43
CA HIS A 17 -7.52 -17.12 36.85
C HIS A 17 -7.58 -17.33 35.33
N GLY A 18 -8.50 -16.67 34.63
CA GLY A 18 -8.59 -16.68 33.16
C GLY A 18 -9.07 -17.99 32.53
N TRP A 19 -9.64 -18.92 33.32
CA TRP A 19 -10.13 -20.22 32.84
C TRP A 19 -11.54 -20.20 32.26
N HIS A 20 -12.28 -19.10 32.47
CA HIS A 20 -13.64 -18.92 32.02
C HIS A 20 -13.71 -18.25 30.64
N PHE A 21 -14.56 -18.78 29.78
CA PHE A 21 -14.81 -18.23 28.47
C PHE A 21 -16.31 -18.38 28.13
N GLY A 22 -17.01 -17.27 28.04
CA GLY A 22 -18.44 -17.27 27.77
C GLY A 22 -18.74 -17.39 26.29
N ALA A 23 -19.21 -18.54 25.81
CA ALA A 23 -19.55 -18.75 24.40
C ALA A 23 -20.65 -17.80 23.88
N MET A 24 -21.51 -17.30 24.75
CA MET A 24 -22.59 -16.35 24.43
C MET A 24 -22.14 -14.87 24.41
N HIS A 25 -21.02 -14.58 25.07
CA HIS A 25 -20.48 -13.23 25.24
C HIS A 25 -18.99 -13.18 24.87
N THR A 26 -18.57 -14.02 23.92
CA THR A 26 -17.18 -14.08 23.45
C THR A 26 -16.72 -12.74 22.91
N GLN A 27 -15.64 -12.20 23.44
CA GLN A 27 -15.05 -10.96 22.99
C GLN A 27 -13.88 -11.26 22.04
N PRO A 28 -13.67 -10.45 20.99
CA PRO A 28 -12.53 -10.60 20.09
C PRO A 28 -11.17 -10.58 20.81
N GLU A 29 -11.06 -9.80 21.88
CA GLU A 29 -9.86 -9.66 22.71
C GLU A 29 -9.49 -10.96 23.40
N GLN A 30 -10.46 -11.74 23.86
CA GLN A 30 -10.22 -13.02 24.52
C GLN A 30 -9.53 -14.03 23.61
N ILE A 31 -9.76 -13.94 22.29
CA ILE A 31 -9.10 -14.79 21.30
C ILE A 31 -7.78 -14.18 20.86
N ARG A 32 -7.73 -12.86 20.67
CA ARG A 32 -6.53 -12.15 20.26
C ARG A 32 -5.42 -12.26 21.31
N ASP A 33 -5.80 -12.10 22.57
CA ASP A 33 -4.86 -12.00 23.68
C ASP A 33 -4.71 -13.31 24.47
N PHE A 34 -5.34 -14.42 23.99
CA PHE A 34 -5.24 -15.71 24.64
C PHE A 34 -3.79 -16.21 24.67
N LYS A 35 -3.29 -16.48 25.88
CA LYS A 35 -1.98 -17.07 26.12
C LYS A 35 -2.13 -18.24 27.08
N ILE A 36 -1.62 -19.37 26.67
CA ILE A 36 -1.60 -20.57 27.52
C ILE A 36 -0.66 -20.37 28.72
N GLU A 37 0.32 -19.46 28.57
CA GLU A 37 1.24 -19.06 29.63
C GLU A 37 0.54 -18.36 30.78
N ASP A 38 -0.51 -17.55 30.50
CA ASP A 38 -1.30 -16.89 31.55
C ASP A 38 -2.08 -17.91 32.38
N MET A 39 -2.58 -18.96 31.74
CA MET A 39 -3.18 -20.10 32.42
C MET A 39 -2.13 -20.86 33.25
N ALA A 40 -0.92 -21.07 32.71
CA ALA A 40 0.19 -21.70 33.38
C ALA A 40 0.68 -20.85 34.57
N HIS A 41 0.68 -19.52 34.44
CA HIS A 41 1.06 -18.59 35.53
C HIS A 41 0.05 -18.67 36.70
N GLY A 42 -1.25 -18.70 36.41
CA GLY A 42 -2.27 -18.96 37.43
C GLY A 42 -2.03 -20.31 38.15
N MET A 43 -1.63 -21.37 37.44
CA MET A 43 -1.22 -22.64 38.03
C MET A 43 0.05 -22.51 38.88
N GLN A 44 1.05 -21.78 38.41
CA GLN A 44 2.32 -21.59 39.13
C GLN A 44 2.11 -20.85 40.44
N THR A 45 1.15 -19.90 40.49
CA THR A 45 0.82 -19.16 41.71
C THR A 45 0.06 -20.02 42.74
N VAL A 46 -0.89 -20.85 42.27
CA VAL A 46 -1.75 -21.67 43.12
C VAL A 46 -1.15 -23.07 43.40
N ALA A 47 -0.41 -23.61 42.42
CA ALA A 47 0.19 -24.94 42.50
C ALA A 47 1.52 -25.01 41.74
N PRO A 48 2.62 -24.46 42.27
CA PRO A 48 3.91 -24.32 41.56
C PRO A 48 4.52 -25.63 41.05
N GLN A 49 4.09 -26.77 41.62
CA GLN A 49 4.60 -28.09 41.26
C GLN A 49 3.97 -28.71 40.00
N LEU A 50 2.95 -28.00 39.44
CA LEU A 50 2.13 -28.50 38.32
C LEU A 50 2.43 -27.80 36.99
N TRP A 51 3.59 -27.23 36.87
CA TRP A 51 3.93 -26.40 35.70
C TRP A 51 4.48 -27.25 34.54
N SER A 52 3.62 -27.56 33.57
CA SER A 52 3.99 -27.99 32.22
C SER A 52 2.80 -27.83 31.28
N LEU A 53 3.05 -27.61 30.00
CA LEU A 53 2.01 -27.47 28.96
C LEU A 53 1.02 -28.64 28.96
N VAL A 54 1.54 -29.88 29.07
CA VAL A 54 0.72 -31.09 29.12
C VAL A 54 -0.20 -31.09 30.33
N LEU A 55 0.31 -30.63 31.47
CA LEU A 55 -0.46 -30.58 32.71
C LEU A 55 -1.55 -29.49 32.65
N VAL A 56 -1.29 -28.31 32.02
CA VAL A 56 -2.31 -27.29 31.77
C VAL A 56 -3.45 -27.86 30.95
N VAL A 57 -3.14 -28.63 29.90
CA VAL A 57 -4.17 -29.27 29.05
C VAL A 57 -4.96 -30.28 29.83
N ILE A 58 -4.31 -31.17 30.60
CA ILE A 58 -4.98 -32.18 31.42
C ILE A 58 -5.91 -31.53 32.47
N LEU A 59 -5.40 -30.53 33.17
CA LEU A 59 -6.20 -29.79 34.16
C LEU A 59 -7.36 -29.03 33.53
N SER A 60 -7.16 -28.44 32.38
CA SER A 60 -8.24 -27.78 31.62
C SER A 60 -9.37 -28.76 31.28
N ILE A 61 -9.04 -30.02 30.89
CA ILE A 61 -10.04 -31.05 30.63
C ILE A 61 -10.79 -31.42 31.93
N LEU A 62 -10.04 -31.62 33.03
CA LEU A 62 -10.64 -31.96 34.33
C LEU A 62 -11.51 -30.84 34.87
N MET A 63 -11.10 -29.60 34.73
CA MET A 63 -11.86 -28.43 35.16
C MET A 63 -13.15 -28.28 34.36
N GLN A 64 -13.08 -28.38 33.01
CA GLN A 64 -14.26 -28.33 32.15
C GLN A 64 -15.24 -29.48 32.45
N SER A 65 -14.75 -30.70 32.79
CA SER A 65 -15.63 -31.81 33.14
C SER A 65 -16.41 -31.56 34.41
N ARG A 66 -15.88 -30.72 35.31
CA ARG A 66 -16.51 -30.34 36.57
C ARG A 66 -17.37 -29.09 36.45
N ASP A 67 -16.88 -28.08 35.76
CA ASP A 67 -17.59 -26.82 35.45
C ASP A 67 -17.50 -26.52 33.96
N PRO A 68 -18.60 -26.64 33.22
CA PRO A 68 -18.62 -26.35 31.76
C PRO A 68 -18.19 -24.92 31.39
N HIS A 69 -18.17 -23.98 32.34
CA HIS A 69 -17.71 -22.61 32.12
C HIS A 69 -16.17 -22.48 32.12
N CYS A 70 -15.46 -23.43 32.72
CA CYS A 70 -14.01 -23.48 32.67
C CYS A 70 -13.51 -24.07 31.34
N ASN A 71 -13.77 -23.35 30.23
CA ASN A 71 -13.60 -23.86 28.87
C ASN A 71 -12.74 -22.96 27.97
N ALA A 72 -11.91 -22.10 28.52
CA ALA A 72 -11.12 -21.14 27.75
C ALA A 72 -10.25 -21.83 26.69
N LEU A 73 -9.48 -22.86 27.06
CA LEU A 73 -8.67 -23.63 26.12
C LEU A 73 -9.53 -24.32 25.05
N GLN A 74 -10.64 -24.95 25.46
CA GLN A 74 -11.54 -25.69 24.58
C GLN A 74 -12.25 -24.75 23.60
N SER A 75 -12.63 -23.57 24.03
CA SER A 75 -13.26 -22.56 23.18
C SER A 75 -12.29 -22.00 22.14
N THR A 76 -11.07 -21.66 22.57
CA THR A 76 -10.03 -21.19 21.66
C THR A 76 -9.65 -22.28 20.65
N MET A 77 -9.49 -23.53 21.10
CA MET A 77 -9.25 -24.68 20.23
C MET A 77 -10.41 -24.91 19.25
N GLY A 78 -11.65 -24.80 19.71
CA GLY A 78 -12.83 -24.96 18.85
C GLY A 78 -12.91 -23.90 17.75
N ILE A 79 -12.64 -22.64 18.08
CA ILE A 79 -12.60 -21.54 17.09
C ILE A 79 -11.43 -21.73 16.12
N PHE A 80 -10.26 -22.14 16.60
CA PHE A 80 -9.13 -22.48 15.76
C PHE A 80 -9.45 -23.59 14.76
N LEU A 81 -10.03 -24.72 15.22
CA LEU A 81 -10.45 -25.82 14.35
C LEU A 81 -11.45 -25.37 13.29
N HIS A 82 -12.41 -24.51 13.66
CA HIS A 82 -13.38 -23.94 12.73
C HIS A 82 -12.70 -23.06 11.67
N SER A 83 -11.77 -22.23 12.07
CA SER A 83 -11.02 -21.34 11.15
C SER A 83 -10.08 -22.11 10.21
N CYS A 84 -9.61 -23.29 10.61
CA CYS A 84 -8.85 -24.23 9.78
C CYS A 84 -9.71 -25.13 8.90
N ASN A 85 -11.03 -24.94 8.88
CA ASN A 85 -11.97 -25.83 8.18
C ASN A 85 -11.83 -27.30 8.57
N ALA A 86 -11.48 -27.58 9.82
CA ALA A 86 -11.32 -28.95 10.30
C ALA A 86 -12.59 -29.77 10.06
N PRO A 87 -12.48 -31.05 9.62
CA PRO A 87 -13.64 -31.89 9.39
C PRO A 87 -14.49 -32.03 10.65
N GLU A 88 -15.81 -31.97 10.49
CA GLU A 88 -16.75 -32.08 11.63
C GLU A 88 -16.50 -33.34 12.49
N LYS A 89 -16.13 -34.47 11.86
CA LYS A 89 -15.82 -35.71 12.57
C LYS A 89 -14.65 -35.53 13.52
N LEU A 90 -13.59 -34.82 13.08
CA LEU A 90 -12.42 -34.50 13.90
C LEU A 90 -12.82 -33.61 15.08
N THR A 91 -13.55 -32.52 14.79
CA THR A 91 -14.04 -31.59 15.83
C THR A 91 -14.93 -32.31 16.87
N LYS A 92 -15.81 -33.22 16.43
CA LYS A 92 -16.66 -34.02 17.32
C LYS A 92 -15.83 -34.99 18.21
N VAL A 93 -14.77 -35.59 17.67
CA VAL A 93 -13.86 -36.46 18.47
C VAL A 93 -13.14 -35.63 19.52
N LEU A 94 -12.50 -34.49 19.11
CA LEU A 94 -11.78 -33.64 20.04
C LEU A 94 -12.69 -33.04 21.13
N SER A 95 -13.94 -32.73 20.78
CA SER A 95 -14.92 -32.26 21.76
C SER A 95 -15.27 -33.36 22.79
N ARG A 96 -15.42 -34.61 22.35
CA ARG A 96 -15.64 -35.76 23.28
C ARG A 96 -14.42 -36.07 24.13
N MET A 97 -13.23 -35.73 23.66
CA MET A 97 -11.99 -35.86 24.45
C MET A 97 -11.80 -34.71 25.45
N GLY A 98 -12.67 -33.68 25.44
CA GLY A 98 -12.55 -32.51 26.29
C GLY A 98 -11.48 -31.49 25.81
N LEU A 99 -11.04 -31.60 24.56
CA LEU A 99 -10.02 -30.73 23.96
C LEU A 99 -10.63 -29.58 23.16
N SER A 100 -11.93 -29.64 22.85
CA SER A 100 -12.67 -28.61 22.15
C SER A 100 -14.09 -28.48 22.70
N ILE A 101 -14.72 -27.34 22.55
CA ILE A 101 -16.16 -27.20 22.74
C ILE A 101 -16.92 -27.92 21.63
N SER A 102 -18.22 -28.19 21.85
CA SER A 102 -19.07 -28.86 20.87
C SER A 102 -19.27 -28.05 19.61
N LEU A 103 -19.49 -28.68 18.45
CA LEU A 103 -19.72 -28.01 17.17
C LEU A 103 -20.85 -26.97 17.23
N PRO A 104 -22.03 -27.23 17.86
CA PRO A 104 -23.05 -26.20 18.04
C PRO A 104 -22.58 -25.01 18.88
N SER A 105 -21.73 -25.25 19.89
CA SER A 105 -21.13 -24.18 20.71
C SER A 105 -20.14 -23.35 19.91
N ILE A 106 -19.33 -23.98 19.04
CA ILE A 106 -18.44 -23.27 18.11
C ILE A 106 -19.23 -22.36 17.20
N HIS A 107 -20.28 -22.86 16.54
CA HIS A 107 -21.11 -22.05 15.64
C HIS A 107 -21.79 -20.89 16.38
N ARG A 108 -22.20 -21.10 17.65
CA ARG A 108 -22.78 -20.03 18.48
C ARG A 108 -21.73 -18.97 18.81
N ALA A 109 -20.52 -19.37 19.20
CA ALA A 109 -19.43 -18.45 19.48
C ALA A 109 -19.04 -17.63 18.23
N VAL A 110 -18.92 -18.26 17.07
CA VAL A 110 -18.64 -17.58 15.79
C VAL A 110 -19.73 -16.55 15.43
N ARG A 111 -21.00 -16.91 15.60
CA ARG A 111 -22.11 -15.95 15.36
C ARG A 111 -22.05 -14.78 16.34
N SER A 112 -21.79 -15.03 17.62
CA SER A 112 -21.66 -13.99 18.64
C SER A 112 -20.51 -13.05 18.33
N LEU A 113 -19.34 -13.56 17.95
CA LEU A 113 -18.19 -12.77 17.49
C LEU A 113 -18.51 -11.94 16.27
N SER A 114 -19.20 -12.51 15.26
CA SER A 114 -19.62 -11.79 14.07
C SER A 114 -20.58 -10.64 14.40
N GLN A 115 -21.55 -10.87 15.30
CA GLN A 115 -22.47 -9.83 15.76
C GLN A 115 -21.74 -8.72 16.50
N ARG A 116 -20.81 -9.07 17.40
CA ARG A 116 -19.99 -8.09 18.13
C ARG A 116 -19.14 -7.25 17.18
N SER A 117 -18.44 -7.89 16.23
CA SER A 117 -17.66 -7.16 15.22
C SER A 117 -18.53 -6.19 14.41
N CYS A 118 -19.80 -6.55 14.10
CA CYS A 118 -20.71 -5.63 13.45
C CYS A 118 -21.11 -4.45 14.35
N GLN A 119 -21.26 -4.66 15.66
CA GLN A 119 -21.48 -3.57 16.61
C GLN A 119 -20.27 -2.62 16.68
N ASP A 120 -19.05 -3.17 16.70
CA ASP A 120 -17.82 -2.37 16.71
C ASP A 120 -17.68 -1.54 15.41
N ILE A 121 -18.05 -2.11 14.26
CA ILE A 121 -18.12 -1.40 12.97
C ILE A 121 -19.11 -0.23 13.06
N GLN A 122 -20.31 -0.46 13.61
CA GLN A 122 -21.31 0.60 13.76
C GLN A 122 -20.86 1.69 14.73
N LEU A 123 -20.22 1.33 15.86
CA LEU A 123 -19.69 2.29 16.82
C LEU A 123 -18.65 3.18 16.17
N LEU A 124 -17.70 2.57 15.43
CA LEU A 124 -16.66 3.31 14.73
C LEU A 124 -17.25 4.17 13.61
N GLY A 125 -18.14 3.62 12.77
CA GLY A 125 -18.75 4.35 11.66
C GLY A 125 -19.59 5.53 12.10
N ARG A 126 -20.39 5.38 13.17
CA ARG A 126 -21.24 6.45 13.74
C ARG A 126 -20.46 7.62 14.32
N SER A 127 -19.14 7.48 14.58
CA SER A 127 -18.30 8.59 14.97
C SER A 127 -18.10 9.61 13.85
N LEU A 128 -18.35 9.23 12.59
CA LEU A 128 -18.05 9.98 11.36
C LEU A 128 -16.55 10.25 11.14
N LEU A 129 -15.68 9.86 12.09
CA LEU A 129 -14.23 9.98 11.99
C LEU A 129 -13.63 8.70 11.37
N THR A 130 -14.17 8.31 10.21
CA THR A 130 -13.76 7.10 9.50
C THR A 130 -13.58 7.33 8.02
N SER A 131 -12.61 6.65 7.45
CA SER A 131 -12.51 6.45 6.02
C SER A 131 -12.88 5.01 5.65
N TYR A 132 -13.26 4.81 4.41
CA TYR A 132 -13.69 3.53 3.87
C TYR A 132 -12.77 3.13 2.74
N ALA A 133 -12.47 1.85 2.65
CA ALA A 133 -11.82 1.30 1.47
C ALA A 133 -12.47 -0.02 1.08
N PHE A 134 -12.52 -0.32 -0.20
CA PHE A 134 -13.13 -1.54 -0.71
C PHE A 134 -12.52 -1.96 -2.04
N ASP A 135 -12.62 -3.24 -2.33
CA ASP A 135 -12.11 -3.84 -3.56
C ASP A 135 -12.85 -5.14 -3.89
N ASN A 136 -12.78 -5.58 -5.16
CA ASN A 136 -13.31 -6.88 -5.55
C ASN A 136 -12.37 -8.02 -5.19
N PHE A 137 -12.94 -9.18 -4.95
CA PHE A 137 -12.19 -10.43 -4.94
C PHE A 137 -13.03 -11.58 -5.48
N ASP A 138 -12.34 -12.56 -6.03
CA ASP A 138 -12.95 -13.75 -6.58
C ASP A 138 -12.56 -14.96 -5.73
N VAL A 139 -13.56 -15.78 -5.39
CA VAL A 139 -13.35 -17.05 -4.68
C VAL A 139 -13.87 -18.18 -5.53
N LEU A 140 -13.02 -19.16 -5.82
CA LEU A 140 -13.43 -20.38 -6.48
C LEU A 140 -13.98 -21.36 -5.44
N LEU A 141 -15.29 -21.61 -5.48
CA LEU A 141 -15.96 -22.63 -4.67
C LEU A 141 -16.17 -23.86 -5.55
N LYS A 142 -15.44 -24.93 -5.25
CA LYS A 142 -15.54 -26.18 -6.01
C LYS A 142 -16.50 -27.14 -5.33
N VAL A 143 -17.44 -27.68 -6.11
CA VAL A 143 -18.35 -28.72 -5.66
C VAL A 143 -17.71 -30.10 -5.90
N LEU A 144 -17.54 -30.89 -4.82
CA LEU A 144 -16.95 -32.23 -4.89
C LEU A 144 -17.85 -33.25 -5.56
N VAL A 145 -19.17 -33.08 -5.44
CA VAL A 145 -20.16 -33.99 -6.03
C VAL A 145 -21.15 -33.17 -6.85
N HIS A 146 -21.14 -33.37 -8.16
CA HIS A 146 -22.12 -32.77 -9.07
C HIS A 146 -23.46 -33.52 -8.97
N THR A 147 -24.52 -32.80 -8.56
CA THR A 147 -25.88 -33.29 -8.61
C THR A 147 -26.60 -32.71 -9.82
N VAL A 148 -27.62 -33.42 -10.36
CA VAL A 148 -28.36 -33.01 -11.57
C VAL A 148 -29.00 -31.63 -11.38
N ASP A 149 -29.41 -31.29 -10.14
CA ASP A 149 -30.03 -30.02 -9.75
C ASP A 149 -29.08 -29.08 -9.01
N GLY A 150 -27.81 -29.50 -8.80
CA GLY A 150 -26.83 -28.76 -8.03
C GLY A 150 -26.15 -27.69 -8.87
N ALA A 151 -26.08 -26.46 -8.34
CA ALA A 151 -25.27 -25.40 -8.93
C ALA A 151 -23.83 -25.88 -9.12
N GLN A 152 -23.33 -25.77 -10.35
CA GLN A 152 -21.92 -26.03 -10.64
C GLN A 152 -21.07 -25.14 -9.74
N GLY A 153 -20.07 -25.71 -9.07
CA GLY A 153 -19.05 -24.93 -8.35
C GLY A 153 -18.52 -23.86 -9.31
N GLY A 154 -18.56 -22.62 -8.88
CA GLY A 154 -18.25 -21.48 -9.73
C GLY A 154 -17.37 -20.45 -9.06
N LEU A 155 -16.86 -19.56 -9.88
CA LEU A 155 -16.20 -18.35 -9.41
C LEU A 155 -17.25 -17.40 -8.83
N VAL A 156 -17.12 -17.08 -7.55
CA VAL A 156 -18.00 -16.14 -6.86
C VAL A 156 -17.29 -14.79 -6.78
N HIS A 157 -17.93 -13.77 -7.34
CA HIS A 157 -17.46 -12.40 -7.30
C HIS A 157 -18.03 -11.69 -6.06
N LEU A 158 -17.18 -11.23 -5.20
CA LEU A 158 -17.52 -10.56 -3.96
C LEU A 158 -16.76 -9.25 -3.84
N THR A 159 -17.24 -8.36 -2.97
CA THR A 159 -16.55 -7.12 -2.59
C THR A 159 -16.18 -7.20 -1.12
N SER A 160 -14.92 -6.94 -0.80
CA SER A 160 -14.45 -6.70 0.56
C SER A 160 -14.36 -5.21 0.84
N GLY A 161 -14.40 -4.84 2.12
CA GLY A 161 -14.19 -3.47 2.55
C GLY A 161 -13.66 -3.39 3.96
N ALA A 162 -13.21 -2.21 4.37
CA ALA A 162 -12.80 -1.91 5.74
C ALA A 162 -13.08 -0.46 6.10
N LEU A 163 -13.31 -0.22 7.39
CA LEU A 163 -13.31 1.09 8.02
C LEU A 163 -11.95 1.35 8.66
N PHE A 164 -11.43 2.55 8.47
CA PHE A 164 -10.21 3.03 9.10
C PHE A 164 -10.56 4.23 9.97
N GLN A 165 -10.16 4.20 11.23
CA GLN A 165 -10.30 5.34 12.12
C GLN A 165 -9.36 6.45 11.64
N LEU A 166 -9.91 7.64 11.37
CA LEU A 166 -9.13 8.82 11.03
C LEU A 166 -8.32 9.28 12.23
N GLN A 167 -7.10 9.70 11.97
CA GLN A 167 -6.17 10.21 12.97
C GLN A 167 -5.84 11.66 12.64
N GLN A 168 -5.59 12.47 13.68
CA GLN A 168 -5.27 13.90 13.53
C GLN A 168 -6.36 14.68 12.78
N VAL A 169 -7.63 14.33 12.99
CA VAL A 169 -8.80 14.92 12.32
C VAL A 169 -9.87 15.21 13.36
N GLU A 170 -10.37 16.43 13.36
CA GLU A 170 -11.54 16.81 14.13
C GLU A 170 -12.81 16.66 13.28
N LEU A 171 -13.96 16.43 13.91
CA LEU A 171 -15.21 16.22 13.19
C LEU A 171 -15.59 17.43 12.32
N GLU A 172 -15.29 18.64 12.78
CA GLU A 172 -15.55 19.88 12.05
C GLU A 172 -14.77 20.01 10.76
N ASP A 173 -13.58 19.39 10.66
CA ASP A 173 -12.79 19.36 9.42
C ASP A 173 -13.53 18.65 8.29
N LEU A 174 -14.38 17.68 8.64
CA LEU A 174 -15.18 16.90 7.69
C LEU A 174 -16.54 17.54 7.41
N ARG A 175 -16.96 18.55 8.18
CA ARG A 175 -18.26 19.23 8.02
C ARG A 175 -18.24 20.25 6.89
N CYS A 176 -17.86 19.83 5.71
CA CYS A 176 -17.61 20.69 4.57
C CYS A 176 -18.21 20.19 3.24
N SER A 177 -19.12 19.19 3.28
CA SER A 177 -19.68 18.59 2.06
C SER A 177 -20.39 19.62 1.17
N LYS A 178 -21.13 20.58 1.75
CA LYS A 178 -21.76 21.68 1.03
C LYS A 178 -20.74 22.58 0.35
N LEU A 179 -19.68 22.95 1.06
CA LEU A 179 -18.60 23.80 0.53
C LEU A 179 -17.84 23.12 -0.60
N VAL A 180 -17.55 21.80 -0.46
CA VAL A 180 -16.91 21.01 -1.52
C VAL A 180 -17.80 20.93 -2.75
N TRP A 181 -19.12 20.71 -2.55
CA TRP A 181 -20.08 20.71 -3.65
C TRP A 181 -20.14 22.07 -4.38
N GLU A 182 -20.20 23.16 -3.65
CA GLU A 182 -20.21 24.52 -4.22
C GLU A 182 -18.97 24.81 -5.07
N ARG A 183 -17.82 24.20 -4.75
CA ARG A 183 -16.53 24.33 -5.46
C ARG A 183 -16.30 23.27 -6.53
N SER A 184 -17.15 22.26 -6.60
CA SER A 184 -16.98 21.12 -7.51
C SER A 184 -17.29 21.52 -8.96
N GLU A 185 -16.44 21.10 -9.90
CA GLU A 185 -16.72 21.19 -11.34
C GLU A 185 -17.98 20.43 -11.77
N LEU A 186 -18.45 19.50 -10.94
CA LEU A 186 -19.68 18.75 -11.17
C LEU A 186 -20.91 19.54 -10.79
N ASN A 187 -20.74 20.66 -10.07
CA ASN A 187 -21.83 21.56 -9.72
C ASN A 187 -22.03 22.57 -10.86
N PRO A 188 -23.17 22.56 -11.56
CA PRO A 188 -23.43 23.48 -12.67
C PRO A 188 -23.48 24.96 -12.24
N HIS A 189 -23.52 25.24 -10.92
CA HIS A 189 -23.59 26.58 -10.34
C HIS A 189 -22.36 26.93 -9.49
N ALA A 190 -21.22 26.24 -9.68
CA ALA A 190 -20.01 26.46 -8.88
C ALA A 190 -19.42 27.85 -9.05
N SER A 191 -19.06 28.50 -7.95
CA SER A 191 -18.23 29.69 -7.93
C SER A 191 -16.76 29.31 -8.01
N ASN A 192 -15.91 30.18 -8.62
CA ASN A 192 -14.48 29.94 -8.72
C ASN A 192 -13.84 29.68 -7.34
N PRO A 193 -13.05 28.61 -7.17
CA PRO A 193 -12.45 28.27 -5.89
C PRO A 193 -11.41 29.32 -5.46
N ARG A 194 -11.37 29.63 -4.16
CA ARG A 194 -10.31 30.47 -3.58
C ARG A 194 -8.98 29.70 -3.58
N SER A 195 -7.87 30.42 -3.71
CA SER A 195 -6.53 29.85 -3.59
C SER A 195 -6.32 29.30 -2.17
N LEU A 196 -5.89 28.05 -2.07
CA LEU A 196 -5.50 27.40 -0.80
C LEU A 196 -4.00 27.61 -0.57
N THR A 197 -3.56 27.52 0.69
CA THR A 197 -2.13 27.58 1.07
C THR A 197 -1.35 26.40 0.51
N ASP A 198 -0.07 26.61 0.20
CA ASP A 198 0.79 25.56 -0.34
C ASP A 198 1.21 24.55 0.76
N PRO A 199 1.28 23.26 0.45
CA PRO A 199 1.76 22.25 1.40
C PRO A 199 3.27 22.36 1.60
N GLU A 200 3.75 21.97 2.77
CA GLU A 200 5.18 21.85 3.02
C GLU A 200 5.79 20.71 2.18
N PRO A 201 7.04 20.88 1.68
CA PRO A 201 7.70 19.88 0.81
C PRO A 201 7.92 18.51 1.47
N VAL A 202 8.06 18.47 2.81
CA VAL A 202 8.20 17.25 3.63
C VAL A 202 7.28 17.40 4.83
N ASP A 203 6.37 16.43 4.99
CA ASP A 203 5.35 16.47 6.03
C ASP A 203 5.01 15.01 6.46
N PRO A 204 5.72 14.48 7.47
CA PRO A 204 5.53 13.11 7.92
C PRO A 204 4.22 12.95 8.71
N ILE A 205 3.46 11.89 8.40
CA ILE A 205 2.31 11.48 9.20
C ILE A 205 2.81 11.03 10.58
N PRO A 206 2.22 11.50 11.69
CA PRO A 206 2.60 11.06 13.03
C PRO A 206 2.52 9.53 13.19
N ILE A 207 3.53 8.96 13.86
CA ILE A 207 3.61 7.50 14.05
C ILE A 207 2.60 7.09 15.13
N ALA A 208 1.49 6.51 14.69
CA ALA A 208 0.47 5.94 15.56
C ALA A 208 -0.09 4.66 14.93
N LYS A 209 -0.53 3.73 15.78
CA LYS A 209 -1.17 2.50 15.28
C LYS A 209 -2.56 2.81 14.76
N THR A 210 -2.79 2.57 13.47
CA THR A 210 -4.10 2.76 12.85
C THR A 210 -5.02 1.59 13.22
N HIS A 211 -6.13 1.89 13.84
CA HIS A 211 -7.19 0.93 14.10
C HIS A 211 -8.10 0.81 12.86
N TYR A 212 -8.39 -0.41 12.45
CA TYR A 212 -9.32 -0.68 11.34
C TYR A 212 -10.12 -1.95 11.57
N LEU A 213 -11.35 -1.97 11.09
CA LEU A 213 -12.29 -3.08 11.19
C LEU A 213 -12.69 -3.56 9.78
N PRO A 214 -12.53 -4.86 9.46
CA PRO A 214 -13.08 -5.43 8.25
C PRO A 214 -14.61 -5.32 8.24
N LEU A 215 -15.19 -4.95 7.11
CA LEU A 215 -16.63 -5.06 6.88
C LEU A 215 -16.98 -6.51 6.51
N ARG A 216 -18.25 -6.86 6.66
CA ARG A 216 -18.78 -8.07 6.03
C ARG A 216 -18.64 -7.97 4.52
N ALA A 217 -18.18 -9.02 3.89
CA ALA A 217 -18.16 -9.10 2.45
C ALA A 217 -19.56 -8.90 1.87
N MET A 218 -19.63 -8.27 0.72
CA MET A 218 -20.88 -7.89 0.07
C MET A 218 -21.06 -8.71 -1.21
N ASP A 219 -22.23 -9.26 -1.41
CA ASP A 219 -22.63 -9.92 -2.66
C ASP A 219 -22.98 -8.87 -3.73
N ILE A 220 -21.98 -8.09 -4.09
CA ILE A 220 -22.12 -6.96 -5.01
C ILE A 220 -20.98 -7.03 -6.02
N ASN A 221 -21.31 -6.94 -7.29
CA ASN A 221 -20.33 -6.83 -8.36
C ASN A 221 -20.02 -5.35 -8.63
N GLN A 222 -18.88 -4.86 -8.17
CA GLN A 222 -18.42 -3.48 -8.38
C GLN A 222 -17.75 -3.24 -9.74
N SER A 223 -17.77 -4.18 -10.68
CA SER A 223 -17.27 -3.93 -12.05
C SER A 223 -18.10 -2.90 -12.82
N THR A 224 -19.27 -2.51 -12.29
CA THR A 224 -20.20 -1.54 -12.88
C THR A 224 -20.34 -0.29 -12.01
N VAL A 225 -20.79 0.83 -12.61
CA VAL A 225 -21.13 2.07 -11.87
C VAL A 225 -22.25 1.81 -10.86
N ALA A 226 -23.30 1.09 -11.26
CA ALA A 226 -24.40 0.74 -10.36
C ALA A 226 -23.94 -0.15 -9.20
N GLY A 227 -23.02 -1.07 -9.43
CA GLY A 227 -22.42 -1.89 -8.38
C GLY A 227 -21.62 -1.07 -7.38
N ASN A 228 -20.84 -0.08 -7.82
CA ASN A 228 -20.11 0.82 -6.90
C ASN A 228 -21.08 1.68 -6.05
N ILE A 229 -22.17 2.16 -6.62
CA ILE A 229 -23.20 2.89 -5.86
C ILE A 229 -23.81 1.98 -4.79
N LYS A 230 -24.14 0.72 -5.14
CA LYS A 230 -24.66 -0.25 -4.19
C LYS A 230 -23.64 -0.60 -3.10
N ALA A 231 -22.36 -0.76 -3.47
CA ALA A 231 -21.30 -1.06 -2.50
C ALA A 231 -21.11 0.09 -1.49
N LEU A 232 -21.09 1.34 -1.94
CA LEU A 232 -21.04 2.52 -1.06
C LEU A 232 -22.26 2.53 -0.11
N GLY A 233 -23.48 2.36 -0.64
CA GLY A 233 -24.68 2.33 0.19
C GLY A 233 -24.68 1.20 1.23
N GLU A 234 -24.20 0.01 0.85
CA GLU A 234 -24.07 -1.13 1.77
C GLU A 234 -23.01 -0.89 2.84
N MET A 235 -21.85 -0.29 2.49
CA MET A 235 -20.84 0.08 3.47
C MET A 235 -21.36 1.10 4.47
N PHE A 236 -22.09 2.12 4.02
CA PHE A 236 -22.72 3.11 4.89
C PHE A 236 -23.75 2.46 5.81
N ARG A 237 -24.56 1.55 5.26
CA ARG A 237 -25.53 0.77 6.06
C ARG A 237 -24.84 -0.06 7.14
N GLN A 238 -23.76 -0.78 6.80
CA GLN A 238 -22.97 -1.55 7.78
C GLN A 238 -22.37 -0.64 8.85
N ALA A 239 -21.94 0.55 8.48
CA ALA A 239 -21.40 1.56 9.40
C ALA A 239 -22.47 2.29 10.23
N GLY A 240 -23.73 2.10 9.93
CA GLY A 240 -24.86 2.76 10.62
C GLY A 240 -24.95 4.26 10.33
N VAL A 241 -24.52 4.69 9.15
CA VAL A 241 -24.58 6.07 8.67
C VAL A 241 -25.40 6.16 7.37
N GLY A 242 -25.98 7.33 7.06
CA GLY A 242 -26.79 7.46 5.86
C GLY A 242 -27.71 8.67 5.87
N ASP A 243 -28.83 8.58 5.17
CA ASP A 243 -29.91 9.55 5.23
C ASP A 243 -30.96 9.08 6.24
N PRO A 244 -31.15 9.77 7.36
CA PRO A 244 -32.13 9.37 8.39
C PRO A 244 -33.60 9.44 7.94
N HIS A 245 -33.87 10.07 6.79
CA HIS A 245 -35.24 10.13 6.22
C HIS A 245 -35.56 8.92 5.33
N LEU A 246 -34.61 8.02 5.08
CA LEU A 246 -34.93 6.75 4.41
C LEU A 246 -35.63 5.80 5.38
N GLU A 247 -36.61 5.07 4.87
CA GLU A 247 -37.31 4.06 5.65
C GLU A 247 -36.37 2.98 6.17
N THR A 248 -36.34 2.75 7.47
CA THR A 248 -35.41 1.85 8.16
C THR A 248 -36.01 0.54 8.64
N ASN A 249 -37.16 0.11 8.13
CA ASN A 249 -37.80 -1.19 8.47
C ASN A 249 -37.66 -1.63 9.94
N GLY A 250 -37.71 -0.69 10.88
CA GLY A 250 -37.56 -0.96 12.31
C GLY A 250 -36.12 -1.01 12.87
N GLU A 251 -35.09 -0.80 12.04
CA GLU A 251 -33.73 -0.63 12.49
C GLU A 251 -33.51 0.79 13.07
N THR A 252 -32.47 0.92 13.91
CA THR A 252 -32.05 2.23 14.44
C THR A 252 -31.74 3.19 13.29
N PRO A 253 -32.31 4.42 13.28
CA PRO A 253 -32.05 5.38 12.21
C PRO A 253 -30.52 5.61 12.03
N PRO A 254 -30.03 5.71 10.77
CA PRO A 254 -28.64 5.98 10.52
C PRO A 254 -28.26 7.38 11.01
N VAL A 255 -26.97 7.57 11.33
CA VAL A 255 -26.41 8.90 11.58
C VAL A 255 -26.34 9.66 10.26
N ASP A 256 -26.80 10.91 10.29
CA ASP A 256 -26.86 11.76 9.09
C ASP A 256 -25.48 12.16 8.61
N ILE A 257 -25.11 11.75 7.38
CA ILE A 257 -23.83 12.10 6.75
C ILE A 257 -23.95 13.22 5.70
N ARG A 258 -25.12 13.82 5.52
CA ARG A 258 -25.35 14.78 4.42
C ARG A 258 -24.49 16.05 4.51
N GLU A 259 -24.10 16.45 5.71
CA GLU A 259 -23.25 17.61 5.96
C GLU A 259 -21.76 17.27 6.08
N TYR A 260 -21.40 15.99 6.20
CA TYR A 260 -20.05 15.52 6.45
C TYR A 260 -19.43 14.88 5.21
N MET A 261 -18.11 15.07 5.03
CA MET A 261 -17.38 14.37 3.99
C MET A 261 -16.95 12.98 4.46
N THR A 262 -17.19 12.00 3.63
CA THR A 262 -16.73 10.63 3.82
C THR A 262 -15.58 10.34 2.86
N ILE A 263 -14.42 10.03 3.41
CA ILE A 263 -13.23 9.69 2.62
C ILE A 263 -13.32 8.22 2.21
N VAL A 264 -13.21 7.96 0.92
CA VAL A 264 -13.26 6.61 0.33
C VAL A 264 -12.02 6.36 -0.49
N PHE A 265 -11.36 5.22 -0.29
CA PHE A 265 -10.18 4.81 -1.03
C PHE A 265 -10.47 3.58 -1.89
N GLY A 266 -9.78 3.47 -3.01
CA GLY A 266 -9.89 2.30 -3.88
C GLY A 266 -8.89 2.34 -5.04
N ASP A 267 -8.93 1.31 -5.88
CA ASP A 267 -8.12 1.22 -7.08
C ASP A 267 -8.55 2.24 -8.16
N LEU A 268 -7.79 2.31 -9.23
CA LEU A 268 -8.08 3.22 -10.33
C LEU A 268 -9.43 2.92 -11.01
N GLY A 269 -9.82 1.65 -11.11
CA GLY A 269 -11.09 1.23 -11.71
C GLY A 269 -12.28 1.67 -10.86
N THR A 270 -12.16 1.56 -9.55
CA THR A 270 -13.13 2.06 -8.57
C THR A 270 -13.25 3.58 -8.67
N TYR A 271 -12.12 4.32 -8.76
CA TYR A 271 -12.12 5.77 -8.94
C TYR A 271 -12.90 6.19 -10.19
N GLU A 272 -12.62 5.57 -11.35
CA GLU A 272 -13.35 5.85 -12.59
C GLU A 272 -14.86 5.68 -12.43
N ARG A 273 -15.28 4.59 -11.79
CA ARG A 273 -16.71 4.27 -11.63
C ARG A 273 -17.39 5.21 -10.64
N ILE A 274 -16.72 5.57 -9.54
CA ILE A 274 -17.25 6.54 -8.57
C ILE A 274 -17.34 7.92 -9.20
N MET A 275 -16.32 8.40 -9.92
CA MET A 275 -16.40 9.66 -10.64
C MET A 275 -17.52 9.68 -11.69
N SER A 276 -17.74 8.55 -12.36
CA SER A 276 -18.88 8.38 -13.27
C SER A 276 -20.22 8.38 -12.53
N ALA A 277 -20.29 7.77 -11.33
CA ALA A 277 -21.48 7.80 -10.48
C ALA A 277 -21.80 9.22 -10.01
N LEU A 278 -20.83 9.96 -9.52
CA LEU A 278 -20.98 11.35 -9.08
C LEU A 278 -21.50 12.24 -10.21
N ARG A 279 -20.92 12.13 -11.43
CA ARG A 279 -21.40 12.88 -12.61
C ARG A 279 -22.85 12.54 -12.96
N ARG A 280 -23.22 11.25 -12.99
CA ARG A 280 -24.59 10.81 -13.34
C ARG A 280 -25.61 11.22 -12.29
N ARG A 281 -25.20 11.27 -11.02
CA ARG A 281 -26.05 11.63 -9.89
C ARG A 281 -26.04 13.10 -9.52
N SER A 282 -25.28 13.94 -10.20
CA SER A 282 -25.21 15.38 -9.95
C SER A 282 -26.57 16.08 -10.07
N VAL A 283 -27.50 15.51 -10.84
CA VAL A 283 -28.88 16.03 -11.04
C VAL A 283 -29.86 15.57 -9.97
N GLU A 284 -29.47 14.69 -9.07
CA GLU A 284 -30.35 14.20 -7.99
C GLU A 284 -30.71 15.30 -6.99
N ARG A 285 -31.89 15.19 -6.39
CA ARG A 285 -32.44 16.27 -5.55
C ARG A 285 -31.79 16.38 -4.17
N THR A 286 -31.41 15.23 -3.57
CA THR A 286 -30.87 15.21 -2.20
C THR A 286 -29.34 15.09 -2.19
N PRO A 287 -28.65 15.66 -1.19
CA PRO A 287 -27.19 15.49 -1.02
C PRO A 287 -26.76 14.03 -0.97
N TYR A 288 -27.53 13.20 -0.29
CA TYR A 288 -27.28 11.76 -0.17
C TYR A 288 -27.36 11.05 -1.54
N ASN A 289 -28.42 11.32 -2.31
CA ASN A 289 -28.58 10.72 -3.62
C ASN A 289 -27.53 11.21 -4.63
N ARG A 290 -27.03 12.44 -4.51
CA ARG A 290 -25.89 12.94 -5.29
C ARG A 290 -24.55 12.30 -4.92
N LEU A 291 -24.47 11.57 -3.80
CA LEU A 291 -23.25 11.11 -3.19
C LEU A 291 -22.28 12.29 -2.87
N GLN A 292 -22.83 13.44 -2.57
CA GLN A 292 -22.13 14.70 -2.37
C GLN A 292 -21.12 14.62 -1.22
N SER A 293 -21.38 13.76 -0.23
CA SER A 293 -20.51 13.51 0.93
C SER A 293 -19.26 12.68 0.60
N VAL A 294 -19.09 12.15 -0.62
CA VAL A 294 -17.99 11.26 -0.96
C VAL A 294 -16.79 12.03 -1.51
N ALA A 295 -15.68 12.02 -0.78
CA ALA A 295 -14.36 12.41 -1.27
C ALA A 295 -13.54 11.14 -1.58
N PHE A 296 -13.05 11.01 -2.82
CA PHE A 296 -12.34 9.79 -3.22
C PHE A 296 -10.82 10.03 -3.30
N GLY A 297 -10.05 9.18 -2.59
CA GLY A 297 -8.60 9.12 -2.66
C GLY A 297 -8.12 7.94 -3.50
N ILE A 298 -7.09 8.15 -4.32
CA ILE A 298 -6.50 7.07 -5.13
C ILE A 298 -5.69 6.12 -4.24
N GLY A 299 -5.76 4.82 -4.56
CA GLY A 299 -5.00 3.79 -3.87
C GLY A 299 -3.51 3.82 -4.24
N TYR A 300 -2.66 4.19 -3.31
CA TYR A 300 -1.21 4.35 -3.55
C TYR A 300 -0.48 3.03 -3.77
N PHE A 301 -1.02 1.90 -3.33
CA PHE A 301 -0.45 0.59 -3.68
C PHE A 301 -0.55 0.33 -5.19
N HIS A 302 -1.70 0.60 -5.78
CA HIS A 302 -1.89 0.48 -7.22
C HIS A 302 -1.12 1.54 -8.01
N VAL A 303 -0.91 2.74 -7.48
CA VAL A 303 0.01 3.74 -8.05
C VAL A 303 1.44 3.21 -8.07
N LYS A 304 1.89 2.58 -6.98
CA LYS A 304 3.22 1.94 -6.89
C LYS A 304 3.36 0.77 -7.88
N MET A 305 2.33 -0.04 -8.05
CA MET A 305 2.28 -1.08 -9.09
C MET A 305 2.39 -0.49 -10.51
N ALA A 306 1.70 0.62 -10.76
CA ALA A 306 1.80 1.33 -12.03
C ALA A 306 3.20 1.91 -12.25
N ALA A 307 3.87 2.38 -11.20
CA ALA A 307 5.23 2.87 -11.27
C ALA A 307 6.24 1.78 -11.63
N THR A 308 6.15 0.58 -11.04
CA THR A 308 7.00 -0.56 -11.45
C THR A 308 6.81 -0.93 -12.91
N ASP A 309 5.55 -1.03 -13.37
CA ASP A 309 5.27 -1.34 -14.76
C ASP A 309 5.71 -0.22 -15.73
N THR A 310 5.70 1.03 -15.26
CA THR A 310 6.27 2.17 -16.02
C THR A 310 7.76 1.98 -16.25
N VAL A 311 8.53 1.70 -15.21
CA VAL A 311 9.97 1.38 -15.34
C VAL A 311 10.16 0.19 -16.28
N TRP A 312 9.38 -0.88 -16.11
CA TRP A 312 9.45 -2.07 -16.97
C TRP A 312 9.22 -1.74 -18.45
N ARG A 313 8.24 -0.91 -18.76
CA ARG A 313 7.93 -0.46 -20.13
C ARG A 313 9.04 0.36 -20.76
N LEU A 314 9.78 1.12 -19.95
CA LEU A 314 10.85 1.98 -20.43
C LEU A 314 12.15 1.21 -20.65
N VAL A 315 12.48 0.22 -19.79
CA VAL A 315 13.83 -0.37 -19.74
C VAL A 315 13.88 -1.89 -19.95
N VAL A 316 12.74 -2.58 -19.99
CA VAL A 316 12.67 -4.04 -20.16
C VAL A 316 11.86 -4.44 -21.39
N ASN A 317 10.65 -3.91 -21.59
CA ASN A 317 9.76 -4.35 -22.66
C ASN A 317 10.34 -4.12 -24.08
N PRO A 318 11.00 -3.01 -24.40
CA PRO A 318 11.61 -2.85 -25.72
C PRO A 318 12.70 -3.91 -25.95
N VAL A 319 12.66 -4.60 -27.09
CA VAL A 319 13.61 -5.70 -27.38
C VAL A 319 15.06 -5.21 -27.35
N ASN A 320 15.33 -4.06 -27.96
CA ASN A 320 16.67 -3.50 -28.04
C ASN A 320 17.18 -3.05 -26.65
N ALA A 321 16.30 -2.66 -25.71
CA ALA A 321 16.69 -2.27 -24.35
C ALA A 321 17.34 -3.42 -23.55
N ARG A 322 17.22 -4.67 -24.02
CA ARG A 322 17.73 -5.86 -23.32
C ARG A 322 19.04 -6.37 -23.89
N GLN A 323 19.55 -5.78 -24.96
CA GLN A 323 20.69 -6.29 -25.72
C GLN A 323 22.03 -5.84 -25.17
N ASP A 324 22.10 -4.65 -24.58
CA ASP A 324 23.35 -4.10 -24.04
C ASP A 324 23.79 -4.86 -22.76
N ASP A 325 25.07 -5.11 -22.64
CA ASP A 325 25.66 -5.80 -21.47
C ASP A 325 25.49 -5.04 -20.15
N THR A 326 25.24 -3.74 -20.21
CA THR A 326 24.95 -2.86 -19.07
C THR A 326 23.45 -2.62 -18.86
N SER A 327 22.59 -3.29 -19.64
CA SER A 327 21.13 -3.12 -19.53
C SER A 327 20.59 -3.61 -18.20
N PHE A 328 19.46 -3.03 -17.79
CA PHE A 328 18.71 -3.49 -16.61
C PHE A 328 18.44 -5.00 -16.68
N MET A 329 17.98 -5.49 -17.84
CA MET A 329 17.60 -6.89 -18.00
C MET A 329 18.79 -7.84 -17.92
N LYS A 330 19.98 -7.41 -18.35
CA LYS A 330 21.21 -8.20 -18.21
C LYS A 330 21.52 -8.45 -16.73
N THR A 331 21.56 -7.39 -15.93
CA THR A 331 21.78 -7.48 -14.47
C THR A 331 20.66 -8.27 -13.78
N ALA A 332 19.40 -8.04 -14.15
CA ALA A 332 18.26 -8.80 -13.62
C ALA A 332 18.34 -10.29 -13.95
N GLY A 333 18.78 -10.65 -15.17
CA GLY A 333 19.01 -12.04 -15.58
C GLY A 333 20.13 -12.72 -14.80
N GLU A 334 21.18 -12.00 -14.41
CA GLU A 334 22.25 -12.51 -13.54
C GLU A 334 21.78 -12.70 -12.09
N LEU A 335 20.90 -11.82 -11.59
CA LEU A 335 20.25 -11.97 -10.28
C LEU A 335 19.30 -13.17 -10.23
N ARG A 336 18.62 -13.45 -11.34
CA ARG A 336 17.60 -14.49 -11.45
C ARG A 336 17.71 -15.29 -12.76
N PRO A 337 18.78 -16.08 -12.93
CA PRO A 337 19.07 -16.75 -14.20
C PRO A 337 17.95 -17.71 -14.66
N ASN A 338 17.31 -18.40 -13.73
CA ASN A 338 16.24 -19.36 -14.02
C ASN A 338 14.87 -18.72 -14.34
N GLU A 339 14.74 -17.40 -14.17
CA GLU A 339 13.50 -16.67 -14.36
C GLU A 339 13.54 -15.69 -15.55
N SER A 340 14.66 -15.59 -16.27
CA SER A 340 14.90 -14.55 -17.29
C SER A 340 13.81 -14.44 -18.35
N SER A 341 13.32 -15.57 -18.90
CA SER A 341 12.25 -15.59 -19.89
C SER A 341 10.90 -15.12 -19.30
N ARG A 342 10.61 -15.51 -18.06
CA ARG A 342 9.39 -15.12 -17.36
C ARG A 342 9.41 -13.64 -17.00
N LEU A 343 10.56 -13.07 -16.67
CA LEU A 343 10.72 -11.64 -16.38
C LEU A 343 10.33 -10.77 -17.58
N VAL A 344 10.59 -11.24 -18.79
CA VAL A 344 10.22 -10.53 -20.02
C VAL A 344 8.75 -10.70 -20.36
N SER A 345 8.19 -11.91 -20.21
CA SER A 345 6.85 -12.24 -20.69
C SER A 345 5.73 -11.90 -19.70
N GLY A 346 6.02 -11.80 -18.39
CA GLY A 346 4.98 -11.61 -17.39
C GLY A 346 5.51 -11.56 -15.96
N ALA A 347 6.47 -10.65 -15.70
CA ALA A 347 6.95 -10.42 -14.34
C ALA A 347 5.83 -9.94 -13.42
N THR A 348 5.69 -10.57 -12.26
CA THR A 348 4.76 -10.14 -11.24
C THR A 348 5.23 -8.84 -10.57
N PHE A 349 4.32 -8.08 -9.96
CA PHE A 349 4.67 -6.86 -9.20
C PHE A 349 5.80 -7.11 -8.20
N ARG A 350 5.74 -8.20 -7.44
CA ARG A 350 6.78 -8.54 -6.46
C ARG A 350 8.15 -8.73 -7.11
N GLN A 351 8.21 -9.45 -8.23
CA GLN A 351 9.47 -9.65 -8.96
C GLN A 351 10.01 -8.32 -9.50
N GLN A 352 9.15 -7.48 -10.06
CA GLN A 352 9.52 -6.15 -10.55
C GLN A 352 10.06 -5.28 -9.42
N HIS A 353 9.35 -5.20 -8.29
CA HIS A 353 9.72 -4.42 -7.13
C HIS A 353 11.10 -4.84 -6.56
N GLU A 354 11.30 -6.15 -6.36
CA GLU A 354 12.56 -6.67 -5.82
C GLU A 354 13.74 -6.41 -6.78
N LEU A 355 13.54 -6.58 -8.08
CA LEU A 355 14.59 -6.39 -9.07
C LEU A 355 14.96 -4.92 -9.27
N ILE A 356 13.99 -4.00 -9.26
CA ILE A 356 14.27 -2.56 -9.30
C ILE A 356 15.19 -2.17 -8.13
N GLY A 357 14.87 -2.62 -6.92
CA GLY A 357 15.70 -2.36 -5.74
C GLY A 357 17.11 -3.00 -5.86
N HIS A 358 17.20 -4.27 -6.22
CA HIS A 358 18.49 -4.97 -6.31
C HIS A 358 19.40 -4.40 -7.41
N VAL A 359 18.84 -4.14 -8.61
CA VAL A 359 19.62 -3.52 -9.71
C VAL A 359 20.03 -2.10 -9.35
N GLY A 360 19.15 -1.32 -8.71
CA GLY A 360 19.44 0.02 -8.23
C GLY A 360 20.61 0.02 -7.23
N ILE A 361 20.60 -0.89 -6.26
CA ILE A 361 21.70 -1.05 -5.29
C ILE A 361 23.00 -1.37 -6.00
N LEU A 362 23.01 -2.34 -6.91
CA LEU A 362 24.22 -2.74 -7.64
C LEU A 362 24.80 -1.59 -8.48
N LEU A 363 23.95 -0.86 -9.21
CA LEU A 363 24.39 0.29 -9.99
C LEU A 363 24.99 1.39 -9.12
N ARG A 364 24.40 1.66 -7.95
CA ARG A 364 24.92 2.66 -7.01
C ARG A 364 26.25 2.21 -6.38
N LEU A 365 26.37 0.94 -5.99
CA LEU A 365 27.64 0.42 -5.46
C LEU A 365 28.74 0.51 -6.52
N ASP A 366 28.44 0.24 -7.79
CA ASP A 366 29.41 0.43 -8.89
C ASP A 366 29.74 1.92 -9.11
N ALA A 367 28.77 2.84 -8.97
CA ALA A 367 29.03 4.28 -9.02
C ALA A 367 29.95 4.74 -7.87
N TRP A 368 29.68 4.27 -6.64
CA TRP A 368 30.55 4.52 -5.49
C TRP A 368 31.97 4.00 -5.73
N ARG A 369 32.10 2.76 -6.21
CA ARG A 369 33.40 2.15 -6.56
C ARG A 369 34.13 3.02 -7.59
N THR A 370 33.44 3.43 -8.63
CA THR A 370 34.01 4.24 -9.72
C THR A 370 34.49 5.58 -9.21
N GLU A 371 33.71 6.27 -8.37
CA GLU A 371 34.10 7.58 -7.81
C GLU A 371 35.23 7.47 -6.79
N VAL A 372 35.21 6.48 -5.91
CA VAL A 372 36.30 6.22 -4.95
C VAL A 372 37.61 5.94 -5.69
N LYS A 373 37.60 5.10 -6.72
CA LYS A 373 38.74 4.79 -7.55
C LYS A 373 39.26 6.01 -8.32
N ARG A 374 38.35 6.89 -8.80
CA ARG A 374 38.72 8.14 -9.47
C ARG A 374 39.43 9.10 -8.52
N ARG A 375 39.00 9.21 -7.26
CA ARG A 375 39.63 10.04 -6.22
C ARG A 375 40.97 9.45 -5.73
N ASN A 376 40.99 8.15 -5.54
CA ASN A 376 42.20 7.45 -5.06
C ASN A 376 42.42 6.13 -5.83
N PRO A 377 43.21 6.16 -6.91
CA PRO A 377 43.51 4.98 -7.74
C PRO A 377 44.18 3.81 -7.00
N SER A 378 44.74 4.04 -5.82
CA SER A 378 45.40 2.98 -5.01
C SER A 378 44.36 2.08 -4.30
N ILE A 379 43.13 2.56 -4.11
CA ILE A 379 42.03 1.80 -3.47
C ILE A 379 41.39 0.88 -4.50
N LYS A 380 41.46 -0.42 -4.24
CA LYS A 380 41.02 -1.45 -5.21
C LYS A 380 39.56 -1.86 -5.05
N SER A 381 38.94 -1.65 -3.88
CA SER A 381 37.58 -2.05 -3.63
C SER A 381 36.89 -1.12 -2.63
N LEU A 382 35.54 -1.16 -2.55
CA LEU A 382 34.77 -0.41 -1.56
C LEU A 382 35.03 -0.88 -0.13
N GLU A 383 35.32 -2.17 0.06
CA GLU A 383 35.71 -2.71 1.37
C GLU A 383 37.05 -2.10 1.83
N ALA A 384 38.05 -2.08 0.94
CA ALA A 384 39.32 -1.47 1.22
C ALA A 384 39.21 0.04 1.53
N TRP A 385 38.23 0.75 0.89
CA TRP A 385 37.93 2.12 1.23
C TRP A 385 37.23 2.23 2.59
N ALA A 386 36.28 1.37 2.88
CA ALA A 386 35.57 1.35 4.17
C ALA A 386 36.54 1.07 5.34
N ASP A 387 37.53 0.20 5.13
CA ASP A 387 38.57 -0.10 6.12
C ASP A 387 39.46 1.12 6.47
N THR A 388 39.52 2.13 5.57
CA THR A 388 40.17 3.43 5.88
C THR A 388 39.37 4.28 6.88
N LYS A 389 38.15 3.89 7.21
CA LYS A 389 37.22 4.60 8.09
C LYS A 389 36.97 6.06 7.64
N PRO A 390 36.45 6.26 6.41
CA PRO A 390 36.23 7.60 5.86
C PRO A 390 35.34 8.42 6.79
N SER A 391 35.57 9.72 6.86
CA SER A 391 34.77 10.64 7.65
C SER A 391 33.37 10.80 7.05
N LEU A 392 32.39 11.18 7.89
CA LEU A 392 31.02 11.46 7.40
C LEU A 392 31.03 12.59 6.34
N ALA A 393 31.90 13.58 6.48
CA ALA A 393 32.06 14.67 5.50
C ALA A 393 32.53 14.13 4.15
N GLU A 394 33.51 13.23 4.12
CA GLU A 394 33.99 12.59 2.89
C GLU A 394 32.91 11.72 2.22
N ILE A 395 32.16 10.97 3.04
CA ILE A 395 31.05 10.17 2.53
C ILE A 395 29.96 11.07 1.91
N ASN A 396 29.61 12.17 2.58
CA ASN A 396 28.62 13.13 2.07
C ASN A 396 29.09 13.81 0.78
N ASP A 397 30.37 14.21 0.71
CA ASP A 397 30.95 14.83 -0.48
C ASP A 397 30.95 13.87 -1.69
N ILE A 398 31.24 12.58 -1.48
CA ILE A 398 31.11 11.56 -2.52
C ILE A 398 29.63 11.41 -2.93
N ALA A 399 28.70 11.33 -1.97
CA ALA A 399 27.28 11.22 -2.26
C ALA A 399 26.76 12.39 -3.10
N GLU A 400 27.11 13.62 -2.76
CA GLU A 400 26.78 14.82 -3.54
C GLU A 400 27.36 14.77 -4.96
N CYS A 401 28.62 14.33 -5.09
CA CYS A 401 29.25 14.12 -6.38
C CYS A 401 28.50 13.07 -7.22
N LEU A 402 28.07 11.96 -6.60
CA LEU A 402 27.32 10.91 -7.31
C LEU A 402 25.97 11.43 -7.82
N VAL A 403 25.26 12.22 -7.03
CA VAL A 403 24.00 12.86 -7.49
C VAL A 403 24.26 13.78 -8.66
N ARG A 404 25.29 14.63 -8.58
CA ARG A 404 25.58 15.62 -9.61
C ARG A 404 26.10 15.03 -10.92
N ASP A 405 26.98 13.99 -10.84
CA ASP A 405 27.78 13.57 -11.99
C ASP A 405 27.38 12.16 -12.53
N TYR A 406 26.51 11.41 -11.82
CA TYR A 406 26.12 10.03 -12.18
C TYR A 406 24.62 9.84 -12.34
N VAL A 407 23.81 10.82 -11.94
CA VAL A 407 22.36 10.77 -12.07
C VAL A 407 21.88 11.91 -12.97
N GLU A 408 21.00 11.61 -13.92
CA GLU A 408 20.37 12.66 -14.72
C GLU A 408 19.62 13.64 -13.83
N GLY A 409 19.91 14.93 -13.94
CA GLY A 409 19.29 15.98 -13.12
C GLY A 409 19.94 17.34 -13.34
N GLU A 410 19.76 18.25 -12.38
CA GLU A 410 20.21 19.63 -12.46
C GLU A 410 21.69 19.82 -12.78
N GLY A 411 22.56 18.95 -12.25
CA GLY A 411 24.01 19.02 -12.50
C GLY A 411 24.47 18.34 -13.79
N LEU A 412 23.59 17.60 -14.47
CA LEU A 412 23.95 16.75 -15.58
C LEU A 412 22.89 16.82 -16.70
N ASP A 413 23.12 17.68 -17.68
CA ASP A 413 22.27 17.79 -18.85
C ASP A 413 22.59 16.70 -19.88
N LEU A 414 21.76 15.64 -19.92
CA LEU A 414 21.88 14.57 -20.92
C LEU A 414 21.62 15.06 -22.35
N PHE A 415 20.87 16.13 -22.54
CA PHE A 415 20.69 16.71 -23.87
C PHE A 415 22.00 17.30 -24.39
N ALA A 416 22.74 18.04 -23.55
CA ALA A 416 24.06 18.56 -23.90
C ALA A 416 25.06 17.42 -24.18
N LEU A 417 25.02 16.33 -23.40
CA LEU A 417 25.84 15.14 -23.67
C LEU A 417 25.46 14.46 -24.99
N ALA A 418 24.17 14.39 -25.33
CA ALA A 418 23.70 13.81 -26.57
C ALA A 418 24.06 14.64 -27.81
N MET A 419 24.33 15.96 -27.64
CA MET A 419 24.78 16.86 -28.70
C MET A 419 26.30 16.81 -28.93
N GLN A 420 27.07 16.10 -28.12
CA GLN A 420 28.48 15.89 -28.33
C GLN A 420 28.75 15.13 -29.65
N SER A 421 29.99 15.30 -30.20
CA SER A 421 30.39 14.53 -31.36
C SER A 421 30.32 13.03 -31.11
N GLU A 422 30.05 12.22 -32.13
CA GLU A 422 30.05 10.75 -31.99
C GLU A 422 31.34 10.19 -31.40
N GLN A 423 32.44 10.91 -31.57
CA GLN A 423 33.76 10.52 -31.05
C GLN A 423 33.89 10.72 -29.53
N ALA A 424 33.18 11.69 -28.99
CA ALA A 424 33.16 11.98 -27.54
C ALA A 424 32.00 11.34 -26.81
N ARG A 425 30.94 10.95 -27.52
CA ARG A 425 29.69 10.48 -26.94
C ARG A 425 29.84 9.05 -26.34
N ASP A 426 29.17 8.84 -25.21
CA ASP A 426 29.03 7.53 -24.54
C ASP A 426 27.55 7.24 -24.21
N GLN A 427 26.84 6.62 -25.17
CA GLN A 427 25.42 6.31 -25.04
C GLN A 427 25.11 5.30 -23.93
N VAL A 428 26.04 4.41 -23.60
CA VAL A 428 25.87 3.43 -22.52
C VAL A 428 25.83 4.14 -21.17
N ARG A 429 26.75 5.12 -20.96
CA ARG A 429 26.77 5.92 -19.75
C ARG A 429 25.54 6.82 -19.65
N GLU A 430 25.10 7.45 -20.74
CA GLU A 430 23.86 8.23 -20.78
C GLU A 430 22.65 7.38 -20.34
N ASN A 431 22.52 6.16 -20.85
CA ASN A 431 21.49 5.22 -20.42
C ASN A 431 21.59 4.87 -18.93
N THR A 432 22.80 4.67 -18.42
CA THR A 432 23.02 4.36 -17.00
C THR A 432 22.60 5.51 -16.10
N MET A 433 22.92 6.76 -16.47
CA MET A 433 22.52 7.95 -15.74
C MET A 433 21.00 8.11 -15.69
N ARG A 434 20.31 7.89 -16.80
CA ARG A 434 18.85 7.93 -16.88
C ARG A 434 18.22 6.77 -16.13
N LEU A 435 18.84 5.60 -16.18
CA LEU A 435 18.40 4.43 -15.41
C LEU A 435 18.50 4.71 -13.89
N HIS A 436 19.59 5.29 -13.43
CA HIS A 436 19.74 5.74 -12.03
C HIS A 436 18.57 6.64 -11.61
N ASN A 437 18.20 7.63 -12.42
CA ASN A 437 17.09 8.52 -12.12
C ASN A 437 15.77 7.74 -11.93
N TYR A 438 15.39 6.88 -12.88
CA TYR A 438 14.13 6.14 -12.80
C TYR A 438 14.08 5.14 -11.63
N LEU A 439 15.18 4.47 -11.34
CA LEU A 439 15.26 3.53 -10.22
C LEU A 439 15.18 4.28 -8.88
N LEU A 440 15.88 5.41 -8.74
CA LEU A 440 15.85 6.25 -7.54
C LEU A 440 14.45 6.85 -7.31
N LEU A 441 13.78 7.36 -8.35
CA LEU A 441 12.40 7.85 -8.24
C LEU A 441 11.44 6.77 -7.72
N TYR A 442 11.62 5.54 -8.16
CA TYR A 442 10.79 4.43 -7.67
C TYR A 442 11.13 4.03 -6.23
N GLU A 443 12.41 3.97 -5.89
CA GLU A 443 12.86 3.64 -4.53
C GLU A 443 12.38 4.69 -3.53
N GLU A 444 12.46 5.96 -3.91
CA GLU A 444 11.99 7.07 -3.09
C GLU A 444 10.47 7.05 -2.89
N LEU A 445 9.71 6.72 -3.94
CA LEU A 445 8.27 6.48 -3.82
C LEU A 445 7.97 5.38 -2.78
N SER A 446 8.75 4.30 -2.82
CA SER A 446 8.61 3.18 -1.87
C SER A 446 9.00 3.59 -0.45
N TYR A 447 10.05 4.38 -0.30
CA TYR A 447 10.52 4.90 0.98
C TYR A 447 9.51 5.86 1.60
N ALA A 448 9.06 6.86 0.85
CA ALA A 448 8.09 7.85 1.31
C ALA A 448 6.79 7.20 1.80
N MET A 449 6.31 6.18 1.07
CA MET A 449 5.14 5.41 1.51
C MET A 449 5.38 4.65 2.80
N ASN A 450 6.54 4.00 2.96
CA ASN A 450 6.84 3.23 4.17
C ASN A 450 7.15 4.13 5.37
N ALA A 451 7.78 5.27 5.14
CA ALA A 451 8.08 6.27 6.16
C ALA A 451 6.84 7.06 6.61
N GLY A 452 5.78 7.08 5.79
CA GLY A 452 4.61 7.92 6.04
C GLY A 452 4.86 9.40 5.74
N ASP A 453 5.83 9.72 4.87
CA ASP A 453 6.15 11.11 4.51
C ASP A 453 5.26 11.57 3.36
N ILE A 454 4.12 12.15 3.71
CA ILE A 454 3.10 12.55 2.72
C ILE A 454 3.56 13.72 1.86
N GLY A 455 4.28 14.70 2.39
CA GLY A 455 4.79 15.81 1.61
C GLY A 455 5.81 15.38 0.56
N ARG A 456 6.72 14.46 0.92
CA ARG A 456 7.64 13.82 0.00
C ARG A 456 6.91 13.01 -1.08
N LEU A 457 5.87 12.27 -0.69
CA LEU A 457 5.06 11.48 -1.61
C LEU A 457 4.34 12.36 -2.65
N GLU A 458 3.76 13.48 -2.23
CA GLU A 458 3.11 14.45 -3.10
C GLU A 458 4.09 15.05 -4.12
N SER A 459 5.30 15.40 -3.69
CA SER A 459 6.37 15.87 -4.58
C SER A 459 6.72 14.84 -5.65
N LEU A 460 6.82 13.57 -5.26
CA LEU A 460 7.10 12.48 -6.20
C LEU A 460 5.97 12.23 -7.19
N LEU A 461 4.70 12.36 -6.76
CA LEU A 461 3.56 12.17 -7.66
C LEU A 461 3.60 13.15 -8.81
N ALA A 462 4.05 14.39 -8.59
CA ALA A 462 4.21 15.40 -9.65
C ALA A 462 5.17 14.92 -10.76
N LEU A 463 6.22 14.16 -10.41
CA LEU A 463 7.15 13.56 -11.37
C LEU A 463 6.59 12.27 -12.00
N TRP A 464 5.82 11.48 -11.24
CA TRP A 464 5.22 10.26 -11.78
C TRP A 464 4.08 10.51 -12.77
N ILE A 465 3.36 11.62 -12.69
CA ILE A 465 2.30 11.97 -13.63
C ILE A 465 2.81 11.99 -15.10
N PRO A 466 3.86 12.75 -15.47
CA PRO A 466 4.41 12.70 -16.81
C PRO A 466 5.00 11.33 -17.17
N LEU A 467 5.66 10.65 -16.24
CA LEU A 467 6.19 9.29 -16.49
C LEU A 467 5.10 8.29 -16.86
N PHE A 468 3.95 8.32 -16.17
CA PHE A 468 2.78 7.50 -16.53
C PHE A 468 2.28 7.82 -17.94
N ARG A 469 2.22 9.09 -18.30
CA ARG A 469 1.79 9.53 -19.63
C ARG A 469 2.72 8.99 -20.72
N ALA A 470 4.03 9.18 -20.55
CA ALA A 470 5.06 8.76 -21.50
C ALA A 470 5.08 7.24 -21.71
N ALA A 471 4.80 6.45 -20.66
CA ALA A 471 4.76 4.99 -20.69
C ALA A 471 3.40 4.42 -21.17
N GLY A 472 2.46 5.27 -21.61
CA GLY A 472 1.14 4.84 -22.08
C GLY A 472 0.16 4.46 -20.98
N LYS A 473 0.43 4.86 -19.72
CA LYS A 473 -0.48 4.70 -18.57
C LYS A 473 -1.33 5.97 -18.36
N HIS A 474 -2.01 6.38 -19.43
CA HIS A 474 -2.73 7.66 -19.49
C HIS A 474 -3.75 7.84 -18.36
N LYS A 475 -4.45 6.77 -17.98
CA LYS A 475 -5.43 6.82 -16.88
C LYS A 475 -4.76 7.16 -15.54
N TYR A 476 -3.63 6.51 -15.21
CA TYR A 476 -2.89 6.84 -13.98
C TYR A 476 -2.41 8.30 -13.98
N GLY A 477 -1.84 8.77 -15.10
CA GLY A 477 -1.43 10.16 -15.22
C GLY A 477 -2.59 11.14 -15.00
N ASN A 478 -3.72 10.94 -15.69
CA ASN A 478 -4.88 11.84 -15.63
C ASN A 478 -5.55 11.85 -14.25
N TYR A 479 -5.77 10.67 -13.65
CA TYR A 479 -6.48 10.59 -12.37
C TYR A 479 -5.61 10.98 -11.19
N THR A 480 -4.30 10.74 -11.25
CA THR A 480 -3.37 11.26 -10.25
C THR A 480 -3.31 12.80 -10.32
N LEU A 481 -3.24 13.37 -11.53
CA LEU A 481 -3.30 14.82 -11.71
C LEU A 481 -4.61 15.40 -11.17
N ARG A 482 -5.74 14.77 -11.47
CA ARG A 482 -7.04 15.20 -10.97
C ARG A 482 -7.11 15.13 -9.44
N PHE A 483 -6.67 14.04 -8.83
CA PHE A 483 -6.62 13.91 -7.40
C PHE A 483 -5.76 15.00 -6.73
N MET A 484 -4.58 15.29 -7.27
CA MET A 484 -3.72 16.38 -6.80
C MET A 484 -4.39 17.75 -6.95
N HIS A 485 -5.09 17.98 -8.06
CA HIS A 485 -5.86 19.20 -8.26
C HIS A 485 -6.99 19.32 -7.22
N ASP A 486 -7.79 18.27 -7.01
CA ASP A 486 -8.88 18.30 -6.04
C ASP A 486 -8.34 18.52 -4.62
N LEU A 487 -7.22 17.85 -4.26
CA LEU A 487 -6.58 17.97 -2.95
C LEU A 487 -6.11 19.40 -2.66
N PHE A 488 -5.46 20.06 -3.63
CA PHE A 488 -4.82 21.36 -3.40
C PHE A 488 -5.65 22.57 -3.83
N LYS A 489 -6.69 22.38 -4.65
CA LYS A 489 -7.48 23.50 -5.21
C LYS A 489 -8.95 23.47 -4.78
N ILE A 490 -9.52 22.28 -4.57
CA ILE A 490 -10.96 22.12 -4.33
C ILE A 490 -11.24 21.93 -2.84
N TYR A 491 -10.48 21.03 -2.18
CA TYR A 491 -10.78 20.67 -0.80
C TYR A 491 -10.34 21.76 0.17
N PRO A 492 -11.20 22.11 1.15
CA PRO A 492 -10.81 23.01 2.24
C PRO A 492 -9.71 22.37 3.10
N GLU A 493 -8.99 23.20 3.86
CA GLU A 493 -7.80 22.80 4.61
C GLU A 493 -8.03 21.57 5.50
N GLY A 494 -9.09 21.58 6.32
CA GLY A 494 -9.39 20.46 7.22
C GLY A 494 -9.56 19.13 6.48
N LEU A 495 -10.37 19.12 5.38
CA LEU A 495 -10.54 17.90 4.56
C LEU A 495 -9.23 17.50 3.86
N ARG A 496 -8.46 18.46 3.37
CA ARG A 496 -7.15 18.20 2.76
C ARG A 496 -6.23 17.49 3.75
N GLN A 497 -6.11 18.01 4.98
CA GLN A 497 -5.29 17.39 6.03
C GLN A 497 -5.85 16.03 6.45
N ALA A 498 -7.16 15.88 6.55
CA ALA A 498 -7.80 14.60 6.84
C ALA A 498 -7.42 13.53 5.81
N ILE A 499 -7.43 13.85 4.52
CA ILE A 499 -7.00 12.93 3.46
C ILE A 499 -5.50 12.65 3.57
N ARG A 500 -4.66 13.68 3.67
CA ARG A 500 -3.20 13.56 3.74
C ARG A 500 -2.73 12.69 4.88
N MET A 501 -3.29 12.88 6.09
CA MET A 501 -2.88 12.14 7.29
C MET A 501 -3.42 10.69 7.31
N ASN A 502 -4.36 10.31 6.44
CA ASN A 502 -5.03 9.02 6.47
C ASN A 502 -4.97 8.21 5.15
N ILE A 503 -4.32 8.71 4.11
CA ILE A 503 -4.12 7.99 2.84
C ILE A 503 -3.10 6.86 2.95
N LEU A 504 -2.23 6.94 3.97
CA LEU A 504 -1.38 5.87 4.43
C LEU A 504 -1.80 5.50 5.86
N VAL A 505 -1.76 4.22 6.16
CA VAL A 505 -2.10 3.67 7.48
C VAL A 505 -0.92 2.92 8.06
N ASN A 506 -0.80 2.92 9.39
CA ASN A 506 0.25 2.20 10.10
C ASN A 506 -0.35 1.10 10.98
N PRO A 507 -0.53 -0.12 10.47
CA PRO A 507 -1.18 -1.21 11.22
C PRO A 507 -0.42 -1.65 12.48
N THR A 508 0.87 -1.36 12.57
CA THR A 508 1.73 -1.80 13.68
C THR A 508 2.05 -0.70 14.68
N GLY A 509 2.00 0.57 14.25
CA GLY A 509 2.41 1.73 15.05
C GLY A 509 3.94 1.88 15.16
N ARG A 510 4.71 1.28 14.24
CA ARG A 510 6.18 1.35 14.25
C ARG A 510 6.71 2.26 13.14
N PRO A 511 7.89 2.86 13.31
CA PRO A 511 8.55 3.62 12.24
C PRO A 511 8.75 2.77 10.97
N HIS A 512 8.59 3.38 9.81
CA HIS A 512 8.73 2.76 8.48
C HIS A 512 7.78 1.57 8.20
N GLU A 513 6.70 1.44 8.95
CA GLU A 513 5.68 0.41 8.73
C GLU A 513 4.35 0.98 8.23
N PHE A 514 4.35 2.18 7.67
CA PHE A 514 3.18 2.71 6.94
C PHE A 514 2.90 1.90 5.67
N ARG A 515 1.63 1.80 5.34
CA ARG A 515 1.14 1.08 4.14
C ARG A 515 0.02 1.89 3.51
N ALA A 516 -0.13 1.78 2.20
CA ALA A 516 -1.28 2.33 1.51
C ALA A 516 -2.57 1.62 1.97
N VAL A 517 -3.68 2.35 2.06
CA VAL A 517 -4.97 1.82 2.50
C VAL A 517 -5.42 0.66 1.62
N ASP A 518 -5.31 0.77 0.29
CA ASP A 518 -5.68 -0.27 -0.68
C ASP A 518 -4.83 -1.55 -0.54
N TRP A 519 -3.57 -1.45 -0.11
CA TRP A 519 -2.77 -2.63 0.23
C TRP A 519 -3.35 -3.43 1.40
N VAL A 520 -3.92 -2.74 2.40
CA VAL A 520 -4.57 -3.42 3.54
C VAL A 520 -5.80 -4.18 3.07
N ILE A 521 -6.57 -3.63 2.12
CA ILE A 521 -7.72 -4.32 1.53
C ILE A 521 -7.27 -5.56 0.74
N GLU A 522 -6.20 -5.47 -0.05
CA GLU A 522 -5.62 -6.63 -0.74
C GLU A 522 -5.18 -7.73 0.24
N LEU A 523 -4.62 -7.35 1.40
CA LEU A 523 -4.29 -8.30 2.46
C LEU A 523 -5.54 -8.97 3.03
N LEU A 524 -6.63 -8.22 3.27
CA LEU A 524 -7.90 -8.78 3.72
C LEU A 524 -8.47 -9.75 2.68
N ASN A 525 -8.45 -9.39 1.39
CA ASN A 525 -8.85 -10.25 0.28
C ASN A 525 -8.08 -11.57 0.27
N LEU A 526 -6.76 -11.50 0.45
CA LEU A 526 -5.91 -12.68 0.54
C LEU A 526 -6.29 -13.56 1.74
N LEU A 527 -6.52 -12.97 2.92
CA LEU A 527 -6.92 -13.72 4.11
C LEU A 527 -8.28 -14.40 3.92
N ILE A 528 -9.25 -13.72 3.31
CA ILE A 528 -10.56 -14.31 2.97
C ILE A 528 -10.36 -15.51 2.00
N LYS A 529 -9.55 -15.34 0.94
CA LYS A 529 -9.26 -16.40 -0.03
C LYS A 529 -8.59 -17.62 0.64
N VAL A 530 -7.66 -17.39 1.56
CA VAL A 530 -6.94 -18.47 2.28
C VAL A 530 -7.88 -19.23 3.22
N ILE A 531 -8.77 -18.54 3.93
CA ILE A 531 -9.64 -19.16 4.93
C ILE A 531 -10.85 -19.83 4.27
N TYR A 532 -11.45 -19.20 3.24
CA TYR A 532 -12.72 -19.63 2.68
C TYR A 532 -12.63 -20.17 1.25
N GLY A 533 -11.49 -20.07 0.58
CA GLY A 533 -11.28 -20.69 -0.73
C GLY A 533 -10.88 -22.15 -0.60
N GLY A 534 -11.56 -23.05 -1.32
CA GLY A 534 -11.26 -24.47 -1.26
C GLY A 534 -12.39 -25.35 -1.78
N GLU A 535 -12.34 -26.62 -1.42
CA GLU A 535 -13.28 -27.66 -1.86
C GLU A 535 -14.01 -28.27 -0.68
N GLY A 536 -15.33 -28.52 -0.82
CA GLY A 536 -16.14 -29.21 0.18
C GLY A 536 -17.30 -28.39 0.72
N SER A 537 -18.14 -29.03 1.54
CA SER A 537 -19.40 -28.47 2.07
C SER A 537 -19.22 -27.28 3.02
N ASN A 538 -18.01 -27.09 3.54
CA ASN A 538 -17.69 -26.00 4.45
C ASN A 538 -17.28 -24.70 3.72
N TYR A 539 -17.16 -24.72 2.39
CA TYR A 539 -16.78 -23.59 1.57
C TYR A 539 -18.01 -23.05 0.86
N THR A 540 -18.74 -22.14 1.50
CA THR A 540 -19.98 -21.55 0.97
C THR A 540 -19.93 -20.04 0.97
N LYS A 541 -20.68 -19.43 0.05
CA LYS A 541 -20.83 -17.97 -0.06
C LYS A 541 -21.46 -17.38 1.20
N GLU A 542 -22.48 -18.05 1.74
CA GLU A 542 -23.19 -17.63 2.95
C GLU A 542 -22.22 -17.54 4.14
N ARG A 543 -21.30 -18.49 4.24
CA ARG A 543 -20.27 -18.48 5.27
C ARG A 543 -19.32 -17.30 5.11
N ILE A 544 -18.91 -16.97 3.89
CA ILE A 544 -18.07 -15.79 3.61
C ILE A 544 -18.80 -14.51 4.02
N LEU A 545 -20.05 -14.36 3.60
CA LEU A 545 -20.86 -13.18 3.94
C LEU A 545 -21.08 -13.00 5.44
N LEU A 546 -21.16 -14.10 6.20
CA LEU A 546 -21.33 -14.06 7.66
C LEU A 546 -20.01 -13.79 8.40
N GLU A 547 -18.94 -14.45 7.99
CA GLU A 547 -17.71 -14.60 8.80
C GLU A 547 -16.54 -13.75 8.32
N SER A 548 -16.60 -13.12 7.14
CA SER A 548 -15.47 -12.33 6.60
C SER A 548 -15.03 -11.19 7.52
N VAL A 549 -15.91 -10.65 8.33
CA VAL A 549 -15.58 -9.68 9.39
C VAL A 549 -14.62 -10.25 10.45
N LEU A 550 -14.52 -11.58 10.58
CA LEU A 550 -13.72 -12.28 11.58
C LEU A 550 -12.31 -12.67 11.07
N VAL A 551 -11.94 -12.37 9.81
CA VAL A 551 -10.67 -12.82 9.22
C VAL A 551 -9.44 -12.41 10.03
N ARG A 552 -9.48 -11.25 10.69
CA ARG A 552 -8.40 -10.80 11.59
C ARG A 552 -8.37 -11.60 12.89
N ILE A 553 -9.53 -11.91 13.45
CA ILE A 553 -9.67 -12.70 14.68
C ILE A 553 -9.14 -14.13 14.41
N PHE A 554 -9.53 -14.72 13.30
CA PHE A 554 -9.05 -16.06 12.91
C PHE A 554 -7.54 -16.07 12.66
N ARG A 555 -6.99 -15.07 11.98
CA ARG A 555 -5.54 -14.95 11.82
C ARG A 555 -4.81 -14.85 13.16
N ASN A 556 -5.33 -14.04 14.09
CA ASN A 556 -4.74 -13.89 15.41
C ASN A 556 -4.85 -15.23 16.20
N SER A 557 -5.96 -15.95 16.08
CA SER A 557 -6.12 -17.29 16.66
C SER A 557 -5.05 -18.26 16.13
N HIS A 558 -4.80 -18.27 14.80
CA HIS A 558 -3.72 -19.08 14.22
C HIS A 558 -2.34 -18.71 14.78
N ALA A 559 -2.01 -17.41 14.81
CA ALA A 559 -0.72 -16.96 15.34
C ALA A 559 -0.55 -17.30 16.82
N ASN A 560 -1.61 -17.16 17.62
CA ASN A 560 -1.58 -17.51 19.04
C ASN A 560 -1.42 -19.01 19.25
N MET A 561 -2.11 -19.84 18.47
CA MET A 561 -1.94 -21.29 18.55
C MET A 561 -0.53 -21.73 18.15
N GLU A 562 0.02 -21.15 17.07
CA GLU A 562 1.41 -21.41 16.67
C GLU A 562 2.40 -21.04 17.77
N GLN A 563 2.21 -19.89 18.43
CA GLN A 563 3.08 -19.43 19.52
C GLN A 563 2.92 -20.29 20.78
N ASN A 564 1.69 -20.51 21.25
CA ASN A 564 1.40 -21.25 22.49
C ASN A 564 1.86 -22.71 22.43
N PHE A 565 1.80 -23.31 21.25
CA PHE A 565 2.22 -24.71 21.06
C PHE A 565 3.59 -24.86 20.41
N ALA A 566 4.35 -23.74 20.26
CA ALA A 566 5.69 -23.73 19.69
C ALA A 566 5.79 -24.48 18.34
N LEU A 567 4.76 -24.33 17.50
CA LEU A 567 4.71 -24.98 16.19
C LEU A 567 5.74 -24.33 15.27
N SER A 568 6.71 -25.12 14.80
CA SER A 568 7.75 -24.67 13.89
C SER A 568 7.39 -25.01 12.43
N GLY A 569 7.78 -24.14 11.49
CA GLY A 569 7.69 -24.42 10.06
C GLY A 569 6.30 -24.26 9.42
N LEU A 570 5.28 -23.86 10.17
CA LEU A 570 3.93 -23.62 9.64
C LEU A 570 3.74 -22.21 9.07
N THR A 571 4.64 -21.27 9.39
CA THR A 571 4.59 -19.94 8.84
C THR A 571 5.26 -19.89 7.47
N THR A 572 4.68 -19.18 6.51
CA THR A 572 5.23 -18.93 5.17
C THR A 572 6.48 -18.04 5.19
N ARG A 573 7.15 -17.90 6.33
CA ARG A 573 8.38 -17.12 6.46
C ARG A 573 9.53 -17.86 5.80
N HIS A 574 9.85 -17.41 4.61
CA HIS A 574 11.13 -17.78 4.02
C HIS A 574 12.26 -17.04 4.75
N ALA A 575 13.31 -17.76 5.12
CA ALA A 575 14.56 -17.15 5.57
C ALA A 575 15.02 -16.14 4.53
N LYS A 576 15.54 -14.97 4.99
CA LYS A 576 16.11 -13.98 4.09
C LYS A 576 17.25 -14.64 3.32
N LYS A 577 17.16 -14.63 1.98
CA LYS A 577 18.23 -15.14 1.13
C LYS A 577 19.48 -14.28 1.34
N ASN A 578 20.60 -14.91 1.64
CA ASN A 578 21.88 -14.21 1.66
C ASN A 578 22.33 -13.96 0.20
N MET A 579 22.20 -12.72 -0.24
CA MET A 579 22.55 -12.30 -1.61
C MET A 579 23.98 -11.81 -1.74
N LYS A 580 24.78 -11.79 -0.66
CA LYS A 580 26.13 -11.18 -0.65
C LYS A 580 27.01 -11.73 -1.78
N LYS A 581 27.20 -13.04 -1.86
CA LYS A 581 28.00 -13.67 -2.91
C LYS A 581 27.52 -13.31 -4.32
N THR A 582 26.19 -13.34 -4.54
CA THR A 582 25.61 -12.99 -5.84
C THR A 582 25.90 -11.53 -6.20
N PHE A 583 25.79 -10.62 -5.24
CA PHE A 583 26.11 -9.20 -5.45
C PHE A 583 27.60 -8.99 -5.74
N ASP A 584 28.48 -9.62 -4.97
CA ASP A 584 29.93 -9.54 -5.17
C ASP A 584 30.34 -10.03 -6.59
N ASP A 585 29.77 -11.16 -7.03
CA ASP A 585 30.02 -11.71 -8.36
C ASP A 585 29.50 -10.81 -9.49
N ILE A 586 28.34 -10.17 -9.30
CA ILE A 586 27.78 -9.24 -10.29
C ILE A 586 28.58 -7.94 -10.32
N LEU A 587 28.97 -7.39 -9.17
CA LEU A 587 29.78 -6.17 -9.10
C LEU A 587 31.14 -6.32 -9.81
N LYS A 588 31.81 -7.47 -9.71
CA LYS A 588 33.00 -7.75 -10.49
C LYS A 588 32.75 -7.67 -12.00
N ARG A 589 31.66 -8.27 -12.48
CA ARG A 589 31.27 -8.18 -13.89
C ARG A 589 30.87 -6.77 -14.32
N MET A 590 30.23 -6.01 -13.41
CA MET A 590 29.90 -4.60 -13.66
C MET A 590 31.19 -3.74 -13.77
N GLU A 591 32.21 -4.01 -12.99
CA GLU A 591 33.50 -3.34 -13.12
C GLU A 591 34.12 -3.55 -14.52
N GLU A 592 34.07 -4.76 -15.06
CA GLU A 592 34.56 -5.07 -16.42
C GLU A 592 33.73 -4.31 -17.49
N ARG A 593 32.42 -4.26 -17.35
CA ARG A 593 31.52 -3.58 -18.30
C ARG A 593 31.56 -2.05 -18.16
N GLY A 594 31.82 -1.53 -16.97
CA GLY A 594 31.97 -0.11 -16.66
C GLY A 594 30.70 0.70 -16.98
N PRO A 595 29.51 0.39 -16.45
CA PRO A 595 28.29 1.16 -16.73
C PRO A 595 28.41 2.62 -16.27
N ASN A 596 29.05 2.86 -15.14
CA ASN A 596 29.28 4.20 -14.57
C ASN A 596 30.58 4.87 -15.04
N GLU A 597 31.45 4.15 -15.76
CA GLU A 597 32.69 4.72 -16.30
C GLU A 597 32.45 5.39 -17.65
N TYR A 598 33.05 6.58 -17.86
CA TYR A 598 33.02 7.20 -19.17
C TYR A 598 34.01 6.50 -20.11
N ARG A 599 33.51 6.00 -21.24
CA ARG A 599 34.31 5.42 -22.31
C ARG A 599 33.82 5.97 -23.65
N ALA A 600 34.58 6.86 -24.28
CA ALA A 600 34.25 7.48 -25.54
C ALA A 600 33.87 6.46 -26.63
N ARG A 601 32.95 6.82 -27.53
CA ARG A 601 32.48 6.05 -28.70
C ARG A 601 31.68 4.80 -28.37
N ARG A 602 31.24 4.58 -27.11
CA ARG A 602 30.30 3.48 -26.82
C ARG A 602 28.91 3.80 -27.39
N LYS A 603 28.42 2.88 -28.25
CA LYS A 603 27.08 2.94 -28.80
C LYS A 603 26.19 1.97 -28.02
N SER A 604 24.92 2.33 -27.85
CA SER A 604 23.88 1.47 -27.28
C SER A 604 22.90 1.03 -28.37
N GLN A 605 22.37 -0.18 -28.24
CA GLN A 605 21.30 -0.68 -29.11
C GLN A 605 19.96 0.03 -28.87
N TYR A 606 19.83 0.69 -27.74
CA TYR A 606 18.60 1.38 -27.30
C TYR A 606 18.95 2.60 -26.46
N VAL A 607 18.41 3.72 -26.84
CA VAL A 607 18.51 4.94 -26.02
C VAL A 607 17.27 4.98 -25.11
N ILE A 608 17.47 4.95 -23.80
CA ILE A 608 16.40 5.06 -22.82
C ILE A 608 15.74 6.45 -23.01
N PRO A 609 14.43 6.52 -23.30
CA PRO A 609 13.78 7.78 -23.60
C PRO A 609 13.74 8.71 -22.39
N ASP A 610 13.83 10.01 -22.61
CA ASP A 610 13.43 11.00 -21.61
C ASP A 610 11.90 10.98 -21.44
N ALA A 611 11.45 10.17 -20.52
CA ALA A 611 10.02 9.96 -20.28
C ALA A 611 9.38 11.14 -19.55
N LEU A 612 10.16 11.90 -18.76
CA LEU A 612 9.65 13.10 -18.09
C LEU A 612 9.31 14.19 -19.13
N MET A 613 10.25 14.52 -20.00
CA MET A 613 10.02 15.50 -21.07
C MET A 613 8.94 15.05 -22.04
N LYS A 614 8.99 13.80 -22.48
CA LYS A 614 7.96 13.24 -23.36
C LYS A 614 6.57 13.32 -22.75
N GLY A 615 6.42 12.94 -21.49
CA GLY A 615 5.13 12.97 -20.80
C GLY A 615 4.63 14.39 -20.54
N ALA A 616 5.51 15.31 -20.17
CA ALA A 616 5.19 16.74 -20.03
C ALA A 616 4.65 17.34 -21.34
N ALA A 617 5.35 17.10 -22.46
CA ALA A 617 4.90 17.53 -23.79
C ALA A 617 3.53 16.94 -24.19
N MET A 618 3.24 15.68 -23.80
CA MET A 618 1.92 15.08 -24.03
C MET A 618 0.82 15.77 -23.24
N ILE A 619 1.09 16.12 -21.97
CA ILE A 619 0.15 16.84 -21.10
C ILE A 619 -0.07 18.25 -21.65
N GLU A 620 0.98 18.91 -22.11
CA GLU A 620 0.90 20.23 -22.71
C GLU A 620 0.00 20.26 -23.93
N LYS A 621 0.21 19.32 -24.85
CA LYS A 621 -0.59 19.19 -26.08
C LYS A 621 -2.08 18.98 -25.80
N GLU A 622 -2.44 18.37 -24.69
CA GLU A 622 -3.83 18.11 -24.27
C GLU A 622 -4.44 19.28 -23.45
N GLY A 623 -3.74 20.40 -23.31
CA GLY A 623 -4.22 21.57 -22.58
C GLY A 623 -4.15 21.44 -21.04
N GLY A 624 -3.52 20.38 -20.53
CA GLY A 624 -3.38 20.11 -19.10
C GLY A 624 -2.27 20.89 -18.37
N VAL A 625 -1.53 21.75 -19.07
CA VAL A 625 -0.33 22.45 -18.56
C VAL A 625 -0.63 23.37 -17.38
N SER A 626 -1.72 24.14 -17.47
CA SER A 626 -2.07 25.06 -16.37
C SER A 626 -2.32 24.30 -15.06
N THR A 627 -2.95 23.13 -15.12
CA THR A 627 -3.21 22.25 -13.98
C THR A 627 -1.91 21.60 -13.48
N LEU A 628 -1.09 21.07 -14.38
CA LEU A 628 0.19 20.46 -13.99
C LEU A 628 1.15 21.49 -13.38
N ARG A 629 1.32 22.65 -14.01
CA ARG A 629 2.13 23.76 -13.48
C ARG A 629 1.64 24.20 -12.11
N SER A 630 0.33 24.38 -11.92
CA SER A 630 -0.22 24.79 -10.64
C SER A 630 0.02 23.77 -9.52
N VAL A 631 0.10 22.48 -9.83
CA VAL A 631 0.44 21.41 -8.88
C VAL A 631 1.94 21.36 -8.63
N VAL A 632 2.77 21.40 -9.68
CA VAL A 632 4.23 21.33 -9.58
C VAL A 632 4.81 22.54 -8.84
N PHE A 633 4.40 23.76 -9.18
CA PHE A 633 4.89 24.98 -8.50
C PHE A 633 4.54 25.03 -7.02
N ARG A 634 3.44 24.42 -6.59
CA ARG A 634 3.09 24.35 -5.16
C ARG A 634 3.88 23.33 -4.38
N VAL A 635 4.23 22.23 -5.01
CA VAL A 635 5.02 21.18 -4.39
C VAL A 635 6.48 21.60 -4.20
N TYR A 636 7.00 22.46 -5.08
CA TYR A 636 8.41 22.88 -5.06
C TYR A 636 8.67 24.31 -4.55
N GLY A 637 7.62 25.03 -4.15
CA GLY A 637 7.72 26.42 -3.61
C GLY A 637 7.99 27.48 -4.65
N ASP A 638 7.39 28.67 -4.45
CA ASP A 638 7.65 29.86 -5.26
C ASP A 638 9.07 30.38 -5.00
N GLY A 639 10.00 30.10 -5.90
CA GLY A 639 11.16 30.94 -6.08
C GLY A 639 10.71 32.26 -6.74
N GLU A 640 10.60 33.30 -5.93
CA GLU A 640 10.41 34.73 -6.31
C GLU A 640 9.36 35.07 -7.37
N ASN A 641 8.37 35.83 -6.89
CA ASN A 641 7.37 36.57 -7.65
C ASN A 641 8.01 37.37 -8.83
N THR A 642 7.80 36.96 -10.05
CA THR A 642 7.94 37.83 -11.19
C THR A 642 6.56 37.99 -11.84
N ASP A 643 6.01 39.16 -11.69
CA ASP A 643 4.82 39.67 -12.38
C ASP A 643 4.92 39.39 -13.89
N VAL A 644 4.18 38.39 -14.38
CA VAL A 644 3.93 38.27 -15.82
C VAL A 644 2.57 38.85 -16.12
N GLN A 645 2.62 40.02 -16.73
CA GLN A 645 1.47 40.77 -17.26
C GLN A 645 0.58 39.87 -18.12
N LYS A 646 -0.71 39.93 -17.83
CA LYS A 646 -1.79 39.40 -18.65
C LYS A 646 -1.80 40.06 -20.03
N SER A 647 -1.44 39.32 -21.09
CA SER A 647 -1.82 39.69 -22.44
C SER A 647 -3.04 38.91 -22.88
N SER A 648 -4.13 39.61 -23.05
CA SER A 648 -5.39 39.12 -23.59
C SER A 648 -5.22 38.79 -25.07
N TYR A 649 -5.44 37.57 -25.50
CA TYR A 649 -5.65 37.25 -26.92
C TYR A 649 -7.14 37.08 -27.21
N ARG A 650 -7.72 38.08 -27.87
CA ARG A 650 -8.96 37.98 -28.66
C ARG A 650 -8.61 37.41 -30.03
N GLY A 651 -9.32 36.37 -30.45
CA GLY A 651 -9.13 35.76 -31.74
C GLY A 651 -9.51 36.63 -32.94
N ARG A 652 -8.84 36.36 -34.04
CA ARG A 652 -9.38 36.54 -35.40
C ARG A 652 -8.63 35.65 -36.39
N ASN A 653 -9.42 35.04 -37.27
CA ASN A 653 -9.02 34.22 -38.42
C ASN A 653 -8.03 34.94 -39.36
N GLY A 654 -7.09 34.15 -39.96
CA GLY A 654 -6.42 34.56 -41.20
C GLY A 654 -5.08 33.87 -41.45
N ARG A 655 -5.09 32.92 -42.31
CA ARG A 655 -4.08 32.37 -43.26
C ARG A 655 -2.61 32.75 -43.15
N GLU A 656 -1.82 31.69 -43.14
CA GLU A 656 -0.55 31.42 -43.87
C GLU A 656 0.76 32.09 -43.45
N SER A 657 1.76 31.18 -43.25
CA SER A 657 3.21 31.31 -43.43
C SER A 657 4.01 32.12 -42.39
N SER A 658 4.59 31.41 -41.44
CA SER A 658 5.99 31.56 -40.98
C SER A 658 6.29 30.64 -39.79
N ALA A 659 6.36 29.37 -40.07
CA ALA A 659 6.92 28.38 -39.13
C ALA A 659 8.43 28.37 -39.30
N THR A 660 9.19 29.04 -38.41
CA THR A 660 10.61 28.71 -38.18
C THR A 660 11.31 29.48 -37.06
N ARG A 661 10.59 30.31 -36.25
CA ARG A 661 11.29 31.02 -35.14
C ARG A 661 10.61 30.91 -33.74
N ALA A 662 9.42 30.39 -33.65
CA ALA A 662 8.71 30.23 -32.34
C ALA A 662 9.03 28.91 -31.59
N GLY A 663 9.78 28.00 -32.19
CA GLY A 663 10.10 26.70 -31.59
C GLY A 663 11.27 26.71 -30.62
N VAL A 664 12.16 27.71 -30.71
CA VAL A 664 13.42 27.73 -29.92
C VAL A 664 13.19 28.36 -28.54
N ASP A 665 12.39 29.40 -28.48
CA ASP A 665 12.15 30.13 -27.21
C ASP A 665 11.24 29.35 -26.22
N GLY A 666 10.33 28.51 -26.72
CA GLY A 666 9.48 27.67 -25.89
C GLY A 666 10.22 26.50 -25.24
N VAL A 667 11.27 26.01 -25.90
CA VAL A 667 12.11 24.91 -25.38
C VAL A 667 13.07 25.44 -24.30
N ALA A 668 13.65 26.62 -24.49
CA ALA A 668 14.54 27.26 -23.51
C ALA A 668 13.82 27.61 -22.20
N GLN A 669 12.54 28.01 -22.26
CA GLN A 669 11.75 28.31 -21.07
C GLN A 669 11.33 27.04 -20.31
N ALA A 670 11.00 25.95 -21.02
CA ALA A 670 10.73 24.66 -20.44
C ALA A 670 11.98 24.03 -19.81
N GLU A 671 13.18 24.32 -20.34
CA GLU A 671 14.46 23.89 -19.78
C GLU A 671 14.83 24.65 -18.51
N ALA A 672 14.62 25.98 -18.46
CA ALA A 672 14.87 26.79 -17.27
C ALA A 672 13.95 26.41 -16.09
N ASP A 673 12.68 26.09 -16.38
CA ASP A 673 11.73 25.61 -15.38
C ASP A 673 12.05 24.16 -14.93
N ARG A 674 12.66 23.35 -15.80
CA ARG A 674 13.18 22.01 -15.50
C ARG A 674 14.37 22.05 -14.53
N GLU A 675 15.33 22.94 -14.75
CA GLU A 675 16.49 23.12 -13.88
C GLU A 675 16.10 23.45 -12.43
N ARG A 676 15.08 24.27 -12.24
CA ARG A 676 14.60 24.67 -10.90
C ARG A 676 13.86 23.55 -10.17
N SER A 677 13.09 22.70 -10.86
CA SER A 677 12.30 21.63 -10.24
C SER A 677 13.13 20.39 -9.86
N PHE A 678 14.22 20.11 -10.57
CA PHE A 678 15.10 18.97 -10.34
C PHE A 678 16.09 19.16 -9.17
N SER A 679 16.46 20.41 -8.86
CA SER A 679 17.47 20.77 -7.85
C SER A 679 17.14 20.26 -6.43
N LEU A 680 15.90 20.38 -6.01
CA LEU A 680 15.50 19.97 -4.65
C LEU A 680 15.27 18.46 -4.51
N SER A 681 14.68 17.82 -5.54
CA SER A 681 14.37 16.39 -5.48
C SER A 681 15.62 15.51 -5.58
N SER A 682 16.61 15.88 -6.38
CA SER A 682 17.85 15.10 -6.50
C SER A 682 18.69 15.11 -5.22
N ARG A 683 18.74 16.23 -4.51
CA ARG A 683 19.44 16.34 -3.21
C ARG A 683 18.71 15.57 -2.11
N LEU A 684 17.38 15.64 -2.07
CA LEU A 684 16.55 14.94 -1.10
C LEU A 684 16.54 13.42 -1.32
N LEU A 685 16.57 12.96 -2.57
CA LEU A 685 16.58 11.55 -2.95
C LEU A 685 17.82 10.78 -2.43
N PHE A 686 18.97 11.43 -2.39
CA PHE A 686 20.21 10.80 -1.92
C PHE A 686 20.42 10.92 -0.40
N PHE A 687 20.03 12.04 0.22
CA PHE A 687 20.17 12.26 1.66
C PHE A 687 19.20 11.42 2.50
N GLY A 688 17.97 11.22 2.04
CA GLY A 688 16.98 10.38 2.72
C GLY A 688 17.40 8.92 2.76
N TRP A 689 18.00 8.42 1.67
CA TRP A 689 18.50 7.07 1.56
C TRP A 689 19.73 6.82 2.45
N TYR A 690 20.62 7.80 2.54
CA TYR A 690 21.88 7.71 3.29
C TYR A 690 21.68 7.63 4.81
N ARG A 691 20.75 8.40 5.41
CA ARG A 691 20.44 8.30 6.84
C ARG A 691 19.88 6.94 7.26
N GLY A 692 19.21 6.21 6.37
CA GLY A 692 18.68 4.87 6.64
C GLY A 692 19.68 3.72 6.48
N GLN A 693 20.82 3.94 5.82
CA GLN A 693 21.75 2.85 5.45
C GLN A 693 23.07 2.81 6.25
N VAL A 694 23.48 3.92 6.88
CA VAL A 694 24.69 3.94 7.73
C VAL A 694 24.47 3.28 9.09
N GLY A 695 23.25 3.10 9.49
CA GLY A 695 22.90 2.22 10.59
C GLY A 695 22.57 0.84 10.08
N LEU A 696 23.55 -0.06 10.03
CA LEU A 696 23.38 -1.51 9.89
C LEU A 696 22.43 -1.91 8.74
N PHE A 697 22.91 -2.67 7.78
CA PHE A 697 22.04 -3.47 6.93
C PHE A 697 20.96 -4.18 7.75
N PRO A 698 19.86 -3.54 8.08
CA PRO A 698 18.66 -4.24 8.40
C PRO A 698 17.72 -4.04 7.23
N ALA A 699 17.71 -5.07 6.39
CA ALA A 699 16.48 -5.48 5.85
C ALA A 699 15.67 -4.43 5.06
N MET A 700 15.97 -4.25 3.77
CA MET A 700 14.85 -4.25 2.84
C MET A 700 14.16 -5.63 2.95
N GLY A 701 13.73 -5.95 4.15
CA GLY A 701 12.71 -6.93 4.38
C GLY A 701 11.41 -6.26 3.99
N VAL A 702 10.80 -6.73 2.94
CA VAL A 702 9.34 -6.71 2.84
C VAL A 702 8.86 -7.28 4.17
N GLY A 703 8.67 -6.39 5.15
CA GLY A 703 8.05 -6.75 6.40
C GLY A 703 6.60 -7.09 6.07
N TYR A 704 6.36 -8.34 5.75
CA TYR A 704 5.05 -8.88 6.03
C TYR A 704 4.86 -8.72 7.52
N ALA A 705 3.95 -7.86 7.87
CA ALA A 705 3.61 -7.52 9.22
C ALA A 705 3.53 -8.77 10.10
N LYS A 706 4.38 -8.79 11.14
CA LYS A 706 4.02 -9.42 12.39
C LYS A 706 2.94 -8.52 13.00
N GLY A 707 1.75 -8.97 13.08
CA GLY A 707 0.64 -8.35 13.79
C GLY A 707 -0.59 -9.18 13.57
#